data_482890421af30641fdc3851ebcc5b8bd
#
_entry.id   482890421af30641fdc3851ebcc5b8bd
#
_cell.length_a   1.000
_cell.length_b   1.000
_cell.length_c   1.000
_cell.angle_alpha   90.00
_cell.angle_beta   90.00
_cell.angle_gamma   90.00
#
_symmetry.space_group_name_H-M   'P 1'
#
loop_
_entity.id
_entity.type
_entity.pdbx_description
1 polymer ?
#
loop_
_entity_poly.entity_id
_entity_poly.type
_entity_poly.pdbx_seq_one_letter_code
_entity_poly.pdbx_strand_id
1 'polypeptide(L)'
;MPKRTRSTIWRTLVTAAVAILAATFLTPAAAQAAPRESRPVYSYADAVRESVWVDTGLDEDGDGRTDRVAADIVRPAEPARQGRKVPVIMDASPYYSCCGRGNESQRKTYDAEGHVVQMPLFYDNYFVPRGYAFVGVDLAGTNRSDGCVDVGGRSDILSAKAVVDWLGGRARAYTSRTGGTPVEAGWTNGRTGMIGKSWDGTIANGVAATGVKGLKTIVPISAISSWYDYYFAQGAPLYDGGPDELAGYVESADAQAHCAAVQQKLADGSPRSGDWTPLWTERDYVKDAAKVRASVFLVHGMQDLNVRTKHFGQWWDALARHGVERKIWLSQTGHVDPFDYRRGAWVVTLHRWFDHELLGYDNGVEREPMADVERHPDQWVTSAVWPPRGTRAAVLHPAAGSQAGVGTLGLRPGTGTESFTDDPALSETDWAAHLTTATPEKAGFLTAPLTRDLRLSGSSTVTVTATPTTGSAHLSAVLVDVGPDTIRDYADRAEGITTLTERSCWGASTAGDSACFKETAAKTAAVDYTVVSRGWADLGHHAWPAPGVPLTPGRAYTVTLDLAATDHVVPAGHRLALIVAGTDKDLIDPPSSRPTLTVDLSRTTATVPLVGGAGAFVRATSGGAGVPAPRVLEGVGAPRTVRHVPAS
;
A
#
# COMPACT_ATOMS: atom_id res chain seq x y z
N MET A 1 43.05 -33.44 -89.92
CA MET A 1 43.17 -34.86 -90.36
C MET A 1 44.00 -35.63 -89.33
N PRO A 2 43.72 -36.91 -89.06
CA PRO A 2 42.43 -37.64 -89.08
C PRO A 2 42.17 -38.37 -87.80
N LYS A 3 40.88 -38.76 -87.70
CA LYS A 3 40.24 -40.09 -87.48
C LYS A 3 40.32 -40.67 -86.08
N ARG A 4 39.10 -40.75 -85.47
CA ARG A 4 38.31 -41.94 -85.24
C ARG A 4 38.98 -43.05 -84.43
N THR A 5 38.38 -43.43 -83.31
CA THR A 5 37.50 -44.61 -83.26
C THR A 5 36.72 -44.72 -81.98
N ARG A 6 35.45 -45.11 -82.14
CA ARG A 6 34.51 -45.54 -81.15
C ARG A 6 34.96 -46.90 -80.52
N SER A 7 34.67 -47.09 -79.23
CA SER A 7 34.17 -48.41 -78.83
C SER A 7 33.25 -48.23 -77.59
N THR A 8 32.05 -48.65 -77.78
CA THR A 8 30.97 -48.90 -76.84
C THR A 8 31.30 -50.22 -76.15
N ILE A 9 31.10 -50.32 -74.84
CA ILE A 9 30.69 -51.59 -74.15
C ILE A 9 30.21 -51.20 -72.76
N TRP A 10 28.90 -51.34 -72.56
CA TRP A 10 28.10 -51.97 -71.53
C TRP A 10 28.30 -51.65 -70.05
N ARG A 11 27.33 -50.92 -69.55
CA ARG A 11 26.39 -51.19 -68.46
C ARG A 11 26.82 -52.19 -67.37
N THR A 12 27.04 -51.65 -66.17
CA THR A 12 26.50 -52.28 -64.95
C THR A 12 26.08 -51.16 -64.03
N LEU A 13 24.76 -51.04 -63.83
CA LEU A 13 24.09 -50.22 -62.83
C LEU A 13 24.47 -50.80 -61.44
N VAL A 14 25.26 -50.08 -60.66
CA VAL A 14 25.34 -50.27 -59.22
C VAL A 14 24.67 -49.05 -58.63
N THR A 15 23.40 -49.21 -58.24
CA THR A 15 22.64 -48.27 -57.44
C THR A 15 23.25 -48.26 -56.03
N ALA A 16 24.16 -47.36 -55.76
CA ALA A 16 24.57 -47.00 -54.43
C ALA A 16 23.48 -46.10 -53.83
N ALA A 17 22.56 -46.68 -53.05
CA ALA A 17 21.66 -45.94 -52.18
C ALA A 17 22.50 -45.30 -51.09
N VAL A 18 22.77 -44.00 -51.24
CA VAL A 18 23.28 -43.17 -50.15
C VAL A 18 22.13 -42.95 -49.21
N ALA A 19 22.00 -43.80 -48.21
CA ALA A 19 21.17 -43.55 -47.04
C ALA A 19 21.81 -42.40 -46.25
N ILE A 20 21.34 -41.16 -46.48
CA ILE A 20 21.60 -40.04 -45.56
C ILE A 20 20.86 -40.38 -44.29
N LEU A 21 21.53 -40.97 -43.29
CA LEU A 21 21.09 -40.93 -41.91
C LEU A 21 21.11 -39.47 -41.46
N ALA A 22 19.97 -38.82 -41.56
CA ALA A 22 19.69 -37.62 -40.78
C ALA A 22 19.64 -38.05 -39.31
N ALA A 23 20.78 -38.05 -38.64
CA ALA A 23 20.86 -38.06 -37.20
C ALA A 23 20.25 -36.74 -36.72
N THR A 24 18.94 -36.73 -36.52
CA THR A 24 18.29 -35.72 -35.67
C THR A 24 18.92 -35.86 -34.31
N PHE A 25 19.88 -35.02 -33.99
CA PHE A 25 20.26 -34.75 -32.62
C PHE A 25 19.02 -34.17 -31.95
N LEU A 26 18.18 -35.04 -31.40
CA LEU A 26 17.29 -34.70 -30.31
C LEU A 26 18.23 -34.27 -29.17
N THR A 27 18.57 -32.99 -29.12
CA THR A 27 19.03 -32.40 -27.88
C THR A 27 17.95 -32.74 -26.86
N PRO A 28 18.26 -33.49 -25.78
CA PRO A 28 17.28 -33.66 -24.72
C PRO A 28 16.92 -32.27 -24.28
N ALA A 29 15.64 -31.88 -24.41
CA ALA A 29 15.14 -30.69 -23.76
C ALA A 29 15.60 -30.85 -22.31
N ALA A 30 16.48 -29.96 -21.86
CA ALA A 30 16.93 -29.96 -20.48
C ALA A 30 15.63 -29.96 -19.66
N ALA A 31 15.36 -31.05 -18.97
CA ALA A 31 14.23 -31.15 -18.08
C ALA A 31 14.41 -29.97 -17.12
N GLN A 32 13.58 -28.96 -17.26
CA GLN A 32 13.63 -27.79 -16.40
C GLN A 32 13.43 -28.32 -14.99
N ALA A 33 14.46 -28.20 -14.15
CA ALA A 33 14.39 -28.66 -12.77
C ALA A 33 13.13 -28.04 -12.15
N ALA A 34 12.34 -28.87 -11.47
CA ALA A 34 11.14 -28.36 -10.80
C ALA A 34 11.54 -27.16 -9.92
N PRO A 35 10.72 -26.10 -9.87
CA PRO A 35 11.02 -24.93 -9.07
C PRO A 35 11.41 -25.33 -7.66
N ARG A 36 12.51 -24.78 -7.16
CA ARG A 36 12.98 -25.13 -5.82
C ARG A 36 12.17 -24.36 -4.79
N GLU A 37 11.49 -25.08 -3.91
CA GLU A 37 10.71 -24.52 -2.81
C GLU A 37 11.11 -25.17 -1.48
N SER A 38 11.12 -24.38 -0.41
CA SER A 38 11.36 -24.90 0.94
C SER A 38 10.19 -25.76 1.40
N ARG A 39 10.49 -26.82 2.18
CA ARG A 39 9.48 -27.76 2.67
C ARG A 39 9.45 -27.79 4.18
N PRO A 40 8.31 -28.10 4.82
CA PRO A 40 8.20 -28.22 6.26
C PRO A 40 8.87 -29.53 6.74
N VAL A 41 10.18 -29.45 6.98
CA VAL A 41 11.01 -30.61 7.39
C VAL A 41 11.49 -30.52 8.84
N TYR A 42 11.25 -29.37 9.52
CA TYR A 42 11.64 -29.16 10.90
C TYR A 42 10.43 -29.15 11.83
N SER A 43 10.65 -29.64 13.07
CA SER A 43 9.61 -29.66 14.10
C SER A 43 9.35 -28.25 14.64
N TYR A 44 8.10 -27.78 14.51
CA TYR A 44 7.67 -26.53 15.11
C TYR A 44 7.52 -26.63 16.64
N ALA A 45 7.10 -27.81 17.12
CA ALA A 45 6.94 -28.06 18.55
C ALA A 45 8.28 -27.99 19.32
N ASP A 46 9.37 -28.38 18.65
CA ASP A 46 10.72 -28.36 19.21
C ASP A 46 11.48 -27.06 18.87
N ALA A 47 10.83 -26.05 18.27
CA ALA A 47 11.47 -24.79 17.90
C ALA A 47 12.10 -24.12 19.12
N VAL A 48 13.28 -23.55 18.93
CA VAL A 48 13.93 -22.69 19.94
C VAL A 48 13.15 -21.38 20.02
N ARG A 49 12.70 -21.06 21.21
CA ARG A 49 12.02 -19.81 21.56
C ARG A 49 12.88 -19.03 22.54
N GLU A 50 13.24 -17.82 22.16
CA GLU A 50 14.13 -16.98 22.96
C GLU A 50 13.76 -15.51 22.81
N SER A 51 14.03 -14.70 23.82
CA SER A 51 13.88 -13.26 23.80
C SER A 51 15.22 -12.60 24.04
N VAL A 52 15.53 -11.57 23.27
CA VAL A 52 16.71 -10.74 23.43
C VAL A 52 16.33 -9.27 23.43
N TRP A 53 17.16 -8.44 24.05
CA TRP A 53 16.98 -6.99 24.06
C TRP A 53 18.13 -6.36 23.29
N VAL A 54 17.81 -5.78 22.13
CA VAL A 54 18.79 -5.19 21.20
C VAL A 54 19.03 -3.73 21.56
N ASP A 55 20.29 -3.37 21.72
CA ASP A 55 20.72 -1.99 22.01
C ASP A 55 20.55 -1.12 20.76
N THR A 56 19.75 -0.08 20.86
CA THR A 56 19.41 0.83 19.76
C THR A 56 20.49 1.90 19.54
N GLY A 57 21.32 2.15 20.54
CA GLY A 57 22.26 3.28 20.59
C GLY A 57 21.58 4.63 20.81
N LEU A 58 20.28 4.65 21.15
CA LEU A 58 19.50 5.84 21.50
C LEU A 58 19.26 5.88 23.00
N ASP A 59 18.93 7.05 23.52
CA ASP A 59 18.48 7.33 24.88
C ASP A 59 17.34 8.37 24.71
N GLU A 60 16.14 7.89 24.35
CA GLU A 60 15.02 8.77 24.02
C GLU A 60 14.15 9.10 25.24
N ASP A 61 14.19 8.25 26.27
CA ASP A 61 13.52 8.52 27.57
C ASP A 61 14.37 9.39 28.52
N GLY A 62 15.66 9.60 28.20
CA GLY A 62 16.58 10.49 28.93
C GLY A 62 17.07 9.93 30.26
N ASP A 63 17.05 8.60 30.45
CA ASP A 63 17.48 7.96 31.72
C ASP A 63 19.01 7.81 31.84
N GLY A 64 19.75 8.19 30.77
CA GLY A 64 21.22 8.12 30.69
C GLY A 64 21.76 6.75 30.30
N ARG A 65 20.93 5.83 29.82
CA ARG A 65 21.29 4.54 29.25
C ARG A 65 20.74 4.43 27.84
N THR A 66 21.33 3.54 27.03
CA THR A 66 20.79 3.28 25.71
C THR A 66 19.53 2.40 25.79
N ASP A 67 18.49 2.80 25.06
CA ASP A 67 17.24 2.08 24.95
C ASP A 67 17.46 0.70 24.32
N ARG A 68 16.74 -0.30 24.82
CA ARG A 68 16.78 -1.65 24.28
C ARG A 68 15.41 -2.11 23.84
N VAL A 69 15.32 -2.60 22.61
CA VAL A 69 14.08 -3.16 22.07
C VAL A 69 14.04 -4.68 22.16
N ALA A 70 12.90 -5.21 22.59
CA ALA A 70 12.70 -6.65 22.72
C ALA A 70 12.48 -7.29 21.36
N ALA A 71 13.20 -8.36 21.09
CA ALA A 71 13.05 -9.20 19.91
C ALA A 71 12.77 -10.64 20.34
N ASP A 72 11.58 -11.12 20.04
CA ASP A 72 11.16 -12.51 20.29
C ASP A 72 11.44 -13.35 19.07
N ILE A 73 12.10 -14.47 19.26
CA ILE A 73 12.66 -15.29 18.21
C ILE A 73 12.07 -16.71 18.29
N VAL A 74 11.52 -17.18 17.17
CA VAL A 74 11.14 -18.59 16.98
C VAL A 74 11.95 -19.14 15.81
N ARG A 75 12.78 -20.18 16.06
CA ARG A 75 13.67 -20.73 15.04
C ARG A 75 13.79 -22.25 15.13
N PRO A 76 14.05 -22.96 14.02
CA PRO A 76 14.12 -24.41 14.04
C PRO A 76 15.33 -24.89 14.86
N ALA A 77 15.10 -25.89 15.73
CA ALA A 77 16.12 -26.43 16.62
C ALA A 77 17.15 -27.31 15.90
N GLU A 78 16.74 -28.06 14.88
CA GLU A 78 17.61 -29.01 14.18
C GLU A 78 18.77 -28.33 13.42
N PRO A 79 18.54 -27.23 12.63
CA PRO A 79 19.65 -26.45 12.09
C PRO A 79 20.56 -25.90 13.17
N ALA A 80 20.00 -25.43 14.29
CA ALA A 80 20.78 -24.88 15.40
C ALA A 80 21.73 -25.95 16.00
N ARG A 81 21.24 -27.17 16.26
CA ARG A 81 22.06 -28.29 16.75
C ARG A 81 23.17 -28.68 15.78
N GLN A 82 22.99 -28.43 14.48
CA GLN A 82 23.96 -28.75 13.43
C GLN A 82 24.87 -27.57 13.05
N GLY A 83 24.77 -26.44 13.75
CA GLY A 83 25.52 -25.22 13.44
C GLY A 83 25.17 -24.59 12.07
N ARG A 84 24.02 -24.96 11.50
CA ARG A 84 23.53 -24.39 10.24
C ARG A 84 22.81 -23.08 10.49
N LYS A 85 23.07 -22.12 9.62
CA LYS A 85 22.49 -20.78 9.69
C LYS A 85 21.22 -20.69 8.86
N VAL A 86 20.22 -19.95 9.36
CA VAL A 86 18.92 -19.75 8.72
C VAL A 86 18.68 -18.27 8.40
N PRO A 87 17.89 -17.94 7.36
CA PRO A 87 17.44 -16.58 7.14
C PRO A 87 16.36 -16.18 8.13
N VAL A 88 16.05 -14.88 8.18
CA VAL A 88 15.09 -14.29 9.10
C VAL A 88 13.95 -13.62 8.35
N ILE A 89 12.72 -13.88 8.79
CA ILE A 89 11.55 -13.06 8.53
C ILE A 89 11.26 -12.26 9.79
N MET A 90 11.17 -10.93 9.69
CA MET A 90 11.01 -10.02 10.80
C MET A 90 9.74 -9.19 10.64
N ASP A 91 8.99 -9.06 11.70
CA ASP A 91 7.90 -8.09 11.86
C ASP A 91 8.23 -7.19 13.05
N ALA A 92 8.20 -5.88 12.85
CA ALA A 92 8.45 -4.88 13.88
C ALA A 92 7.18 -4.07 14.11
N SER A 93 6.54 -4.26 15.25
CA SER A 93 5.18 -3.82 15.51
C SER A 93 5.05 -3.05 16.83
N PRO A 94 4.22 -1.99 16.87
CA PRO A 94 3.82 -1.36 18.12
C PRO A 94 2.63 -2.09 18.80
N TYR A 95 2.00 -3.09 18.14
CA TYR A 95 0.68 -3.59 18.50
C TYR A 95 0.67 -4.83 19.40
N TYR A 96 1.82 -5.43 19.71
CA TYR A 96 1.89 -6.77 20.32
C TYR A 96 1.30 -6.88 21.73
N SER A 97 1.14 -5.75 22.44
CA SER A 97 0.48 -5.73 23.76
C SER A 97 -0.98 -5.32 23.74
N CYS A 98 -1.44 -4.60 22.70
CA CYS A 98 -2.72 -3.91 22.76
C CYS A 98 -3.79 -4.46 21.82
N CYS A 99 -3.46 -4.69 20.57
CA CYS A 99 -4.44 -4.47 19.52
C CYS A 99 -4.87 -5.75 18.83
N GLY A 100 -5.98 -5.66 18.10
CA GLY A 100 -6.47 -6.69 17.20
C GLY A 100 -6.16 -6.30 15.75
N ARG A 101 -6.29 -7.28 14.87
CA ARG A 101 -6.07 -7.18 13.45
C ARG A 101 -7.34 -7.62 12.71
N GLY A 102 -8.36 -6.79 12.75
CA GLY A 102 -9.64 -7.16 12.13
C GLY A 102 -10.26 -8.41 12.77
N ASN A 103 -10.09 -9.57 12.16
CA ASN A 103 -10.69 -10.82 12.59
C ASN A 103 -9.82 -11.68 13.52
N GLU A 104 -8.56 -11.32 13.75
CA GLU A 104 -7.62 -12.07 14.60
C GLU A 104 -6.77 -11.11 15.48
N SER A 105 -6.24 -11.63 16.60
CA SER A 105 -5.39 -10.86 17.52
C SER A 105 -3.99 -10.65 16.94
N GLN A 106 -3.41 -9.47 17.21
CA GLN A 106 -1.99 -9.19 16.97
C GLN A 106 -1.12 -9.35 18.21
N ARG A 107 -1.69 -9.82 19.33
CA ARG A 107 -0.95 -9.94 20.59
C ARG A 107 -0.03 -11.15 20.58
N LYS A 108 1.16 -10.96 21.15
CA LYS A 108 2.02 -12.05 21.60
C LYS A 108 1.52 -12.60 22.93
N THR A 109 1.73 -13.89 23.18
CA THR A 109 1.54 -14.50 24.50
C THR A 109 2.84 -15.13 24.98
N TYR A 110 3.02 -15.22 26.30
CA TYR A 110 4.26 -15.65 26.93
C TYR A 110 3.99 -16.72 27.98
N ASP A 111 4.99 -17.60 28.22
CA ASP A 111 5.01 -18.51 29.36
C ASP A 111 5.40 -17.79 30.68
N ALA A 112 5.47 -18.56 31.77
CA ALA A 112 5.82 -18.01 33.07
C ALA A 112 7.28 -17.52 33.15
N GLU A 113 8.14 -18.03 32.30
CA GLU A 113 9.55 -17.70 32.16
C GLU A 113 9.78 -16.48 31.24
N GLY A 114 8.73 -16.01 30.55
CA GLY A 114 8.73 -14.87 29.64
C GLY A 114 9.16 -15.20 28.21
N HIS A 115 9.21 -16.46 27.83
CA HIS A 115 9.43 -16.85 26.44
C HIS A 115 8.11 -16.74 25.65
N VAL A 116 8.23 -16.35 24.39
CA VAL A 116 7.06 -16.26 23.52
C VAL A 116 6.46 -17.64 23.27
N VAL A 117 5.17 -17.78 23.54
CA VAL A 117 4.39 -19.00 23.27
C VAL A 117 3.69 -18.90 21.92
N GLN A 118 3.03 -17.75 21.68
CA GLN A 118 2.29 -17.49 20.45
C GLN A 118 2.74 -16.18 19.83
N MET A 119 3.05 -16.21 18.55
CA MET A 119 3.18 -15.03 17.69
C MET A 119 1.83 -14.71 17.02
N PRO A 120 1.58 -13.45 16.64
CA PRO A 120 0.43 -13.12 15.83
C PRO A 120 0.59 -13.65 14.41
N LEU A 121 -0.53 -13.93 13.73
CA LEU A 121 -0.56 -14.46 12.37
C LEU A 121 0.04 -15.88 12.26
N PHE A 122 0.36 -16.28 11.03
CA PHE A 122 0.77 -17.63 10.67
C PHE A 122 2.26 -17.73 10.33
N TYR A 123 3.03 -16.66 10.44
CA TYR A 123 4.37 -16.62 9.86
C TYR A 123 5.33 -17.61 10.51
N ASP A 124 5.38 -17.67 11.81
CA ASP A 124 6.24 -18.63 12.52
C ASP A 124 5.75 -20.07 12.35
N ASN A 125 4.44 -20.32 12.47
CA ASN A 125 3.82 -21.63 12.23
C ASN A 125 4.14 -22.21 10.83
N TYR A 126 4.22 -21.32 9.82
CA TYR A 126 4.42 -21.71 8.44
C TYR A 126 5.90 -21.76 8.04
N PHE A 127 6.66 -20.72 8.38
CA PHE A 127 8.02 -20.56 7.88
C PHE A 127 9.09 -21.25 8.75
N VAL A 128 8.90 -21.36 10.08
CA VAL A 128 9.89 -22.01 10.95
C VAL A 128 10.08 -23.48 10.57
N PRO A 129 9.03 -24.29 10.32
CA PRO A 129 9.20 -25.66 9.81
C PRO A 129 9.93 -25.73 8.46
N ARG A 130 9.98 -24.62 7.70
CA ARG A 130 10.63 -24.52 6.39
C ARG A 130 12.06 -24.03 6.44
N GLY A 131 12.60 -23.80 7.65
CA GLY A 131 14.01 -23.42 7.83
C GLY A 131 14.27 -21.93 7.92
N TYR A 132 13.28 -21.14 8.28
CA TYR A 132 13.40 -19.72 8.60
C TYR A 132 13.39 -19.52 10.12
N ALA A 133 13.95 -18.43 10.60
CA ALA A 133 13.61 -17.86 11.89
C ALA A 133 12.55 -16.77 11.68
N PHE A 134 11.58 -16.71 12.58
CA PHE A 134 10.66 -15.57 12.69
C PHE A 134 11.07 -14.71 13.90
N VAL A 135 11.12 -13.39 13.72
CA VAL A 135 11.50 -12.43 14.75
C VAL A 135 10.43 -11.36 14.85
N GLY A 136 9.71 -11.34 15.96
CA GLY A 136 8.75 -10.30 16.29
C GLY A 136 9.39 -9.25 17.20
N VAL A 137 9.53 -8.01 16.73
CA VAL A 137 10.20 -6.91 17.44
C VAL A 137 9.14 -5.99 18.04
N ASP A 138 9.17 -5.79 19.35
CA ASP A 138 8.42 -4.72 20.00
C ASP A 138 9.13 -3.38 19.68
N LEU A 139 8.44 -2.43 19.08
CA LEU A 139 9.03 -1.10 18.83
C LEU A 139 9.37 -0.39 20.14
N ALA A 140 10.27 0.59 20.07
CA ALA A 140 10.66 1.39 21.23
C ALA A 140 9.42 1.96 21.95
N GLY A 141 9.41 1.92 23.27
CA GLY A 141 8.31 2.39 24.10
C GLY A 141 7.06 1.51 24.12
N THR A 142 7.07 0.34 23.43
CA THR A 142 5.90 -0.57 23.39
C THR A 142 6.18 -1.89 24.06
N ASN A 143 5.13 -2.56 24.54
CA ASN A 143 5.15 -3.90 25.14
C ASN A 143 6.31 -4.08 26.15
N ARG A 144 7.41 -4.77 25.78
CA ARG A 144 8.54 -5.08 26.64
C ARG A 144 9.81 -4.28 26.28
N SER A 145 9.74 -3.39 25.31
CA SER A 145 10.83 -2.51 24.88
C SER A 145 10.99 -1.31 25.79
N ASP A 146 12.20 -0.78 25.80
CA ASP A 146 12.60 0.48 26.43
C ASP A 146 12.43 1.66 25.44
N GLY A 147 12.67 2.90 25.90
CA GLY A 147 12.60 4.11 25.09
C GLY A 147 11.17 4.60 24.86
N CYS A 148 10.98 5.44 23.85
CA CYS A 148 9.73 6.15 23.59
C CYS A 148 9.18 5.89 22.18
N VAL A 149 7.85 5.89 22.05
CA VAL A 149 7.16 5.84 20.75
C VAL A 149 7.23 7.22 20.11
N ASP A 150 7.81 7.32 18.92
CA ASP A 150 7.92 8.60 18.21
C ASP A 150 7.21 8.62 16.84
N VAL A 151 6.30 7.69 16.61
CA VAL A 151 5.41 7.58 15.45
C VAL A 151 6.13 7.74 14.11
N GLY A 152 6.86 6.69 13.74
CA GLY A 152 7.60 6.61 12.48
C GLY A 152 8.83 7.50 12.37
N GLY A 153 9.25 8.11 13.45
CA GLY A 153 10.45 8.91 13.51
C GLY A 153 11.70 8.09 13.79
N ARG A 154 12.67 8.76 14.40
CA ARG A 154 14.01 8.21 14.61
C ARG A 154 14.01 6.99 15.54
N SER A 155 13.23 7.03 16.62
CA SER A 155 13.17 5.94 17.59
C SER A 155 12.60 4.67 16.96
N ASP A 156 11.45 4.76 16.31
CA ASP A 156 10.81 3.63 15.65
C ASP A 156 11.70 3.00 14.58
N ILE A 157 12.28 3.82 13.70
CA ILE A 157 13.04 3.31 12.56
C ILE A 157 14.41 2.77 12.99
N LEU A 158 15.12 3.47 13.85
CA LEU A 158 16.46 3.04 14.25
C LEU A 158 16.42 1.86 15.22
N SER A 159 15.37 1.72 16.04
CA SER A 159 15.18 0.55 16.90
C SER A 159 14.98 -0.72 16.07
N ALA A 160 14.08 -0.71 15.10
CA ALA A 160 13.90 -1.85 14.19
C ALA A 160 15.15 -2.12 13.33
N LYS A 161 15.82 -1.05 12.86
CA LYS A 161 17.10 -1.16 12.14
C LYS A 161 18.20 -1.81 13.02
N ALA A 162 18.28 -1.47 14.30
CA ALA A 162 19.27 -2.06 15.21
C ALA A 162 19.14 -3.59 15.30
N VAL A 163 17.91 -4.13 15.22
CA VAL A 163 17.69 -5.57 15.17
C VAL A 163 18.24 -6.17 13.88
N VAL A 164 18.03 -5.54 12.72
CA VAL A 164 18.65 -5.97 11.44
C VAL A 164 20.17 -5.91 11.52
N ASP A 165 20.72 -4.89 12.18
CA ASP A 165 22.17 -4.77 12.40
C ASP A 165 22.69 -5.85 13.35
N TRP A 166 21.97 -6.17 14.44
CA TRP A 166 22.34 -7.25 15.36
C TRP A 166 22.31 -8.62 14.66
N LEU A 167 21.27 -8.91 13.86
CA LEU A 167 21.21 -10.11 13.04
C LEU A 167 22.38 -10.22 12.05
N GLY A 168 22.98 -9.11 11.68
CA GLY A 168 24.18 -9.02 10.84
C GLY A 168 25.50 -8.90 11.62
N GLY A 169 25.49 -9.00 12.95
CA GLY A 169 26.69 -8.89 13.82
C GLY A 169 27.24 -7.46 13.94
N ARG A 170 26.42 -6.42 13.77
CA ARG A 170 26.83 -5.01 13.79
C ARG A 170 26.24 -4.19 14.93
N ALA A 171 25.33 -4.77 15.72
CA ALA A 171 24.79 -4.19 16.95
C ALA A 171 24.91 -5.20 18.09
N ARG A 172 24.61 -4.77 19.31
CA ARG A 172 24.66 -5.59 20.53
C ARG A 172 23.24 -5.97 20.95
N ALA A 173 23.13 -7.14 21.57
CA ALA A 173 21.92 -7.54 22.26
C ALA A 173 22.28 -8.22 23.59
N TYR A 174 21.29 -8.33 24.47
CA TYR A 174 21.45 -8.84 25.82
C TYR A 174 20.29 -9.76 26.19
N THR A 175 20.49 -10.56 27.26
CA THR A 175 19.46 -11.48 27.77
C THR A 175 18.36 -10.79 28.58
N SER A 176 18.46 -9.48 28.82
CA SER A 176 17.43 -8.72 29.55
C SER A 176 17.43 -7.24 29.16
N ARG A 177 16.32 -6.57 29.44
CA ARG A 177 16.11 -5.14 29.17
C ARG A 177 17.16 -4.29 29.88
N THR A 178 17.41 -4.57 31.18
CA THR A 178 18.39 -3.87 32.00
C THR A 178 19.46 -4.83 32.47
N GLY A 179 20.72 -4.68 32.05
CA GLY A 179 21.82 -5.61 32.42
C GLY A 179 21.85 -6.83 31.49
N GLY A 180 22.02 -8.03 32.06
CA GLY A 180 22.10 -9.29 31.30
C GLY A 180 23.46 -9.55 30.64
N THR A 181 23.59 -10.72 29.99
CA THR A 181 24.79 -11.11 29.24
C THR A 181 24.64 -10.78 27.77
N PRO A 182 25.73 -10.41 27.07
CA PRO A 182 25.68 -10.22 25.61
C PRO A 182 25.23 -11.47 24.85
N VAL A 183 24.45 -11.31 23.81
CA VAL A 183 23.93 -12.37 22.93
C VAL A 183 24.28 -12.05 21.49
N GLU A 184 24.85 -13.02 20.79
CA GLU A 184 25.16 -12.93 19.36
C GLU A 184 24.17 -13.72 18.51
N ALA A 185 23.79 -13.18 17.36
CA ALA A 185 22.93 -13.87 16.40
C ALA A 185 23.72 -14.84 15.49
N GLY A 186 24.59 -15.69 16.08
CA GLY A 186 25.45 -16.62 15.33
C GLY A 186 24.71 -17.66 14.51
N TRP A 187 23.43 -17.86 14.77
CA TRP A 187 22.53 -18.80 14.12
C TRP A 187 21.94 -18.32 12.80
N THR A 188 21.99 -17.02 12.48
CA THR A 188 21.46 -16.46 11.23
C THR A 188 22.53 -16.38 10.14
N ASN A 189 22.08 -16.48 8.87
CA ASN A 189 22.91 -16.23 7.70
C ASN A 189 23.04 -14.73 7.35
N GLY A 190 22.45 -13.83 8.15
CA GLY A 190 22.47 -12.38 7.94
C GLY A 190 21.57 -11.87 6.82
N ARG A 191 20.66 -12.70 6.29
CA ARG A 191 19.64 -12.28 5.30
C ARG A 191 18.31 -12.12 6.01
N THR A 192 17.78 -10.90 6.00
CA THR A 192 16.52 -10.54 6.67
C THR A 192 15.51 -10.05 5.63
N GLY A 193 14.28 -10.54 5.72
CA GLY A 193 13.10 -9.96 5.08
C GLY A 193 12.22 -9.32 6.14
N MET A 194 11.63 -8.15 5.88
CA MET A 194 10.62 -7.57 6.76
C MET A 194 9.24 -7.64 6.14
N ILE A 195 8.23 -7.85 6.97
CA ILE A 195 6.82 -7.88 6.57
C ILE A 195 6.01 -7.22 7.67
N GLY A 196 4.89 -6.58 7.29
CA GLY A 196 3.94 -6.05 8.25
C GLY A 196 2.84 -5.26 7.56
N LYS A 197 1.73 -5.06 8.27
CA LYS A 197 0.57 -4.28 7.81
C LYS A 197 0.50 -2.96 8.58
N SER A 198 0.04 -1.89 7.89
CA SER A 198 -0.18 -0.60 8.54
C SER A 198 1.13 0.00 9.09
N TRP A 199 1.21 0.33 10.36
CA TRP A 199 2.44 0.84 10.99
C TRP A 199 3.60 -0.16 10.88
N ASP A 200 3.37 -1.46 11.03
CA ASP A 200 4.41 -2.49 10.88
C ASP A 200 5.02 -2.48 9.46
N GLY A 201 4.18 -2.38 8.43
CA GLY A 201 4.62 -2.21 7.04
C GLY A 201 5.29 -0.87 6.79
N THR A 202 4.88 0.16 7.52
CA THR A 202 5.49 1.50 7.52
C THR A 202 6.91 1.45 8.06
N ILE A 203 7.15 0.69 9.14
CA ILE A 203 8.49 0.46 9.69
C ILE A 203 9.37 -0.26 8.66
N ALA A 204 8.84 -1.25 7.94
CA ALA A 204 9.59 -1.91 6.87
C ALA A 204 10.01 -0.92 5.77
N ASN A 205 9.13 0.02 5.35
CA ASN A 205 9.47 1.11 4.42
C ASN A 205 10.58 2.01 4.98
N GLY A 206 10.43 2.47 6.22
CA GLY A 206 11.40 3.36 6.87
C GLY A 206 12.77 2.71 7.06
N VAL A 207 12.82 1.45 7.51
CA VAL A 207 14.08 0.70 7.67
C VAL A 207 14.76 0.47 6.31
N ALA A 208 14.00 0.13 5.26
CA ALA A 208 14.54 0.00 3.90
C ALA A 208 15.11 1.32 3.40
N ALA A 209 14.46 2.45 3.69
CA ALA A 209 14.91 3.80 3.33
C ALA A 209 16.21 4.22 4.04
N THR A 210 16.66 3.50 5.10
CA THR A 210 17.98 3.71 5.71
C THR A 210 19.13 3.10 4.88
N GLY A 211 18.82 2.18 3.97
CA GLY A 211 19.82 1.42 3.21
C GLY A 211 20.58 0.38 4.03
N VAL A 212 20.00 -0.10 5.14
CA VAL A 212 20.63 -1.04 6.08
C VAL A 212 21.13 -2.31 5.39
N LYS A 213 22.32 -2.75 5.73
CA LYS A 213 22.89 -4.00 5.20
C LYS A 213 22.19 -5.21 5.81
N GLY A 214 21.98 -6.26 5.01
CA GLY A 214 21.34 -7.51 5.46
C GLY A 214 19.85 -7.56 5.18
N LEU A 215 19.15 -6.44 5.07
CA LEU A 215 17.77 -6.39 4.60
C LEU A 215 17.74 -6.70 3.10
N LYS A 216 17.08 -7.79 2.71
CA LYS A 216 17.01 -8.30 1.35
C LYS A 216 15.71 -7.96 0.65
N THR A 217 14.62 -8.01 1.39
CA THR A 217 13.29 -7.73 0.88
C THR A 217 12.40 -7.12 1.96
N ILE A 218 11.40 -6.35 1.53
CA ILE A 218 10.31 -5.90 2.39
C ILE A 218 8.97 -6.22 1.74
N VAL A 219 7.97 -6.49 2.58
CA VAL A 219 6.59 -6.75 2.17
C VAL A 219 5.66 -5.79 2.94
N PRO A 220 5.62 -4.50 2.54
CA PRO A 220 4.76 -3.52 3.18
C PRO A 220 3.30 -3.69 2.70
N ILE A 221 2.40 -3.95 3.65
CA ILE A 221 0.96 -4.12 3.41
C ILE A 221 0.24 -2.87 3.93
N SER A 222 -0.52 -2.17 3.09
CA SER A 222 -1.28 -0.96 3.47
C SER A 222 -0.44 -0.01 4.32
N ALA A 223 0.77 0.34 3.83
CA ALA A 223 1.81 1.00 4.61
C ALA A 223 1.96 2.48 4.26
N ILE A 224 2.27 3.28 5.26
CA ILE A 224 2.58 4.71 5.13
C ILE A 224 3.97 4.88 4.47
N SER A 225 4.12 5.89 3.64
CA SER A 225 5.40 6.28 3.03
C SER A 225 5.86 7.69 3.43
N SER A 226 4.93 8.51 3.91
CA SER A 226 5.15 9.85 4.47
C SER A 226 4.10 10.09 5.54
N TRP A 227 4.51 10.30 6.79
CA TRP A 227 3.57 10.50 7.88
C TRP A 227 2.82 11.84 7.79
N TYR A 228 3.38 12.85 7.11
CA TYR A 228 2.63 14.04 6.79
C TYR A 228 1.36 13.70 6.00
N ASP A 229 1.48 12.90 4.93
CA ASP A 229 0.36 12.52 4.09
C ASP A 229 -0.65 11.58 4.78
N TYR A 230 -0.31 11.06 5.96
CA TYR A 230 -1.24 10.34 6.81
C TYR A 230 -2.13 11.30 7.60
N TYR A 231 -1.57 12.39 8.14
CA TYR A 231 -2.27 13.37 8.98
C TYR A 231 -2.84 14.56 8.21
N PHE A 232 -2.26 14.91 7.07
CA PHE A 232 -2.61 16.11 6.30
C PHE A 232 -2.63 15.84 4.80
N ALA A 233 -3.44 16.63 4.07
CA ALA A 233 -3.39 16.73 2.62
C ALA A 233 -3.19 18.21 2.23
N GLN A 234 -1.95 18.59 1.91
CA GLN A 234 -1.60 19.97 1.51
C GLN A 234 -2.23 21.03 2.44
N GLY A 235 -2.01 20.88 3.75
CA GLY A 235 -2.52 21.76 4.78
C GLY A 235 -3.89 21.39 5.35
N ALA A 236 -4.73 20.62 4.64
CA ALA A 236 -6.01 20.17 5.16
C ALA A 236 -5.82 18.99 6.16
N PRO A 237 -6.29 19.09 7.41
CA PRO A 237 -6.18 18.00 8.37
C PRO A 237 -7.08 16.83 8.00
N LEU A 238 -6.53 15.60 8.08
CA LEU A 238 -7.23 14.37 7.71
C LEU A 238 -7.78 13.59 8.93
N TYR A 239 -7.29 13.89 10.12
CA TYR A 239 -7.69 13.27 11.39
C TYR A 239 -7.83 14.31 12.49
N ASP A 240 -8.71 14.03 13.45
CA ASP A 240 -8.93 14.89 14.61
C ASP A 240 -7.72 14.95 15.54
N GLY A 241 -6.95 13.83 15.64
CA GLY A 241 -5.79 13.68 16.52
C GLY A 241 -4.44 13.92 15.85
N GLY A 242 -3.40 14.01 16.66
CA GLY A 242 -2.01 14.13 16.26
C GLY A 242 -1.20 12.83 16.41
N PRO A 243 0.08 12.83 16.02
CA PRO A 243 0.98 11.70 16.26
C PRO A 243 1.21 11.42 17.76
N ASP A 244 1.09 12.42 18.63
CA ASP A 244 1.14 12.28 20.09
C ASP A 244 0.00 11.41 20.62
N GLU A 245 -1.23 11.61 20.13
CA GLU A 245 -2.37 10.77 20.52
C GLU A 245 -2.19 9.33 20.03
N LEU A 246 -1.67 9.14 18.81
CA LEU A 246 -1.39 7.81 18.28
C LEU A 246 -0.27 7.10 19.06
N ALA A 247 0.79 7.81 19.48
CA ALA A 247 1.81 7.28 20.35
C ALA A 247 1.22 6.80 21.68
N GLY A 248 0.43 7.63 22.35
CA GLY A 248 -0.23 7.30 23.63
C GLY A 248 -1.11 6.06 23.58
N TYR A 249 -1.64 5.74 22.39
CA TYR A 249 -2.46 4.55 22.19
C TYR A 249 -1.70 3.22 22.27
N VAL A 250 -0.41 3.18 21.88
CA VAL A 250 0.40 1.96 21.84
C VAL A 250 1.49 1.91 22.91
N GLU A 251 1.76 3.02 23.59
CA GLU A 251 2.79 3.09 24.63
C GLU A 251 2.54 2.11 25.78
N SER A 252 3.63 1.50 26.24
CA SER A 252 3.63 0.75 27.48
C SER A 252 3.42 1.69 28.68
N ALA A 253 2.99 1.15 29.82
CA ALA A 253 2.83 1.93 31.05
C ALA A 253 4.17 2.57 31.50
N ASP A 254 5.30 1.93 31.20
CA ASP A 254 6.63 2.45 31.49
C ASP A 254 6.95 3.66 30.62
N ALA A 255 6.71 3.56 29.30
CA ALA A 255 6.90 4.67 28.37
C ALA A 255 6.00 5.86 28.72
N GLN A 256 4.72 5.63 29.04
CA GLN A 256 3.80 6.69 29.47
C GLN A 256 4.31 7.48 30.68
N ALA A 257 5.06 6.83 31.57
CA ALA A 257 5.63 7.48 32.74
C ALA A 257 6.86 8.37 32.44
N HIS A 258 7.58 8.12 31.35
CA HIS A 258 8.90 8.74 31.10
C HIS A 258 8.97 9.55 29.79
N CYS A 259 8.05 9.33 28.82
CA CYS A 259 8.14 9.86 27.46
C CYS A 259 7.41 11.19 27.22
N ALA A 260 7.01 11.92 28.27
CA ALA A 260 6.27 13.19 28.13
C ALA A 260 6.96 14.22 27.21
N ALA A 261 8.30 14.24 27.19
CA ALA A 261 9.05 15.14 26.32
C ALA A 261 8.94 14.77 24.83
N VAL A 262 8.89 13.48 24.52
CA VAL A 262 8.69 12.99 23.15
C VAL A 262 7.26 13.26 22.70
N GLN A 263 6.27 13.04 23.56
CA GLN A 263 4.87 13.38 23.32
C GLN A 263 4.71 14.88 23.00
N GLN A 264 5.32 15.75 23.79
CA GLN A 264 5.27 17.20 23.54
C GLN A 264 5.97 17.57 22.21
N LYS A 265 7.09 16.94 21.86
CA LYS A 265 7.77 17.13 20.56
C LYS A 265 6.87 16.72 19.39
N LEU A 266 6.10 15.65 19.51
CA LEU A 266 5.15 15.20 18.50
C LEU A 266 4.01 16.22 18.32
N ALA A 267 3.42 16.68 19.43
CA ALA A 267 2.35 17.68 19.41
C ALA A 267 2.82 19.02 18.82
N ASP A 268 3.96 19.54 19.30
CA ASP A 268 4.52 20.81 18.82
C ASP A 268 4.95 20.76 17.34
N GLY A 269 5.43 19.59 16.90
CA GLY A 269 5.92 19.34 15.55
C GLY A 269 4.81 19.10 14.52
N SER A 270 3.57 18.87 14.95
CA SER A 270 2.41 18.59 14.10
C SER A 270 1.29 19.62 14.23
N PRO A 271 1.55 20.91 13.92
CA PRO A 271 0.57 21.96 14.13
C PRO A 271 -0.68 21.73 13.28
N ARG A 272 -1.86 21.99 13.86
CA ARG A 272 -3.16 21.86 13.19
C ARG A 272 -3.32 22.80 11.98
N SER A 273 -2.42 23.77 11.80
CA SER A 273 -2.33 24.57 10.57
C SER A 273 -1.98 23.72 9.33
N GLY A 274 -1.47 22.51 9.51
CA GLY A 274 -1.06 21.64 8.42
C GLY A 274 0.25 22.06 7.74
N ASP A 275 1.02 22.94 8.35
CA ASP A 275 2.32 23.37 7.83
C ASP A 275 3.33 22.22 7.82
N TRP A 276 4.18 22.19 6.81
CA TRP A 276 5.32 21.28 6.77
C TRP A 276 6.39 21.70 7.78
N THR A 277 6.76 20.79 8.69
CA THR A 277 7.74 21.02 9.75
C THR A 277 8.95 20.08 9.63
N PRO A 278 10.03 20.30 10.40
CA PRO A 278 11.12 19.33 10.51
C PRO A 278 10.68 17.94 10.99
N LEU A 279 9.62 17.84 11.81
CA LEU A 279 9.01 16.57 12.23
C LEU A 279 8.63 15.72 11.02
N TRP A 280 7.95 16.31 10.05
CA TRP A 280 7.50 15.65 8.83
C TRP A 280 8.64 15.32 7.88
N THR A 281 9.67 16.18 7.84
CA THR A 281 10.87 15.91 7.05
C THR A 281 11.59 14.63 7.51
N GLU A 282 11.63 14.36 8.81
CA GLU A 282 12.22 13.13 9.36
C GLU A 282 11.42 11.89 8.96
N ARG A 283 10.10 12.00 8.89
CA ARG A 283 9.11 10.94 8.67
C ARG A 283 8.67 10.77 7.21
N ASP A 284 9.34 11.42 6.28
CA ASP A 284 9.16 11.25 4.84
C ASP A 284 10.20 10.27 4.28
N TYR A 285 9.81 9.01 4.09
CA TYR A 285 10.69 7.97 3.55
C TYR A 285 10.83 8.05 2.02
N VAL A 286 9.89 8.73 1.33
CA VAL A 286 9.89 8.88 -0.13
C VAL A 286 11.16 9.58 -0.62
N LYS A 287 11.63 10.59 0.11
CA LYS A 287 12.87 11.32 -0.21
C LYS A 287 14.12 10.43 -0.17
N ASP A 288 14.06 9.36 0.64
CA ASP A 288 15.18 8.44 0.87
C ASP A 288 15.09 7.15 0.03
N ALA A 289 14.15 7.05 -0.91
CA ALA A 289 13.96 5.89 -1.78
C ALA A 289 15.23 5.50 -2.57
N ALA A 290 16.12 6.45 -2.85
CA ALA A 290 17.42 6.19 -3.47
C ALA A 290 18.35 5.30 -2.65
N LYS A 291 18.13 5.20 -1.34
CA LYS A 291 18.91 4.37 -0.43
C LYS A 291 18.42 2.92 -0.37
N VAL A 292 17.20 2.63 -0.82
CA VAL A 292 16.60 1.29 -0.79
C VAL A 292 17.42 0.31 -1.62
N ARG A 293 17.78 -0.82 -1.00
CA ARG A 293 18.54 -1.92 -1.61
C ARG A 293 17.77 -3.24 -1.57
N ALA A 294 16.74 -3.31 -0.77
CA ALA A 294 15.84 -4.45 -0.67
C ALA A 294 14.86 -4.46 -1.84
N SER A 295 14.48 -5.65 -2.31
CA SER A 295 13.30 -5.79 -3.17
C SER A 295 12.03 -5.47 -2.40
N VAL A 296 10.94 -5.09 -3.08
CA VAL A 296 9.69 -4.65 -2.45
C VAL A 296 8.50 -5.40 -3.03
N PHE A 297 7.79 -6.16 -2.20
CA PHE A 297 6.49 -6.69 -2.56
C PHE A 297 5.39 -5.88 -1.87
N LEU A 298 4.90 -4.86 -2.56
CA LEU A 298 3.90 -3.94 -2.04
C LEU A 298 2.49 -4.50 -2.20
N VAL A 299 1.67 -4.40 -1.13
CA VAL A 299 0.26 -4.82 -1.15
C VAL A 299 -0.61 -3.68 -0.59
N HIS A 300 -1.73 -3.35 -1.27
CA HIS A 300 -2.59 -2.26 -0.82
C HIS A 300 -4.04 -2.45 -1.29
N GLY A 301 -4.99 -2.06 -0.43
CA GLY A 301 -6.40 -1.94 -0.79
C GLY A 301 -6.68 -0.61 -1.48
N MET A 302 -7.31 -0.60 -2.66
CA MET A 302 -7.59 0.64 -3.40
C MET A 302 -8.67 1.51 -2.75
N GLN A 303 -9.41 0.96 -1.78
CA GLN A 303 -10.41 1.68 -0.99
C GLN A 303 -9.97 1.83 0.48
N ASP A 304 -8.67 1.79 0.72
CA ASP A 304 -8.09 2.05 2.05
C ASP A 304 -8.24 3.53 2.39
N LEU A 305 -9.16 3.83 3.32
CA LEU A 305 -9.43 5.18 3.83
C LEU A 305 -8.62 5.49 5.09
N ASN A 306 -7.98 4.48 5.68
CA ASN A 306 -7.06 4.67 6.79
C ASN A 306 -5.67 5.06 6.26
N VAL A 307 -4.94 4.13 5.65
CA VAL A 307 -3.69 4.44 4.96
C VAL A 307 -3.99 4.66 3.48
N ARG A 308 -4.31 5.90 3.14
CA ARG A 308 -4.83 6.26 1.80
C ARG A 308 -3.85 5.89 0.68
N THR A 309 -4.38 5.58 -0.48
CA THR A 309 -3.61 5.03 -1.60
C THR A 309 -2.58 5.99 -2.21
N LYS A 310 -2.57 7.27 -1.81
CA LYS A 310 -1.46 8.19 -2.07
C LYS A 310 -0.13 7.60 -1.60
N HIS A 311 -0.13 6.91 -0.44
CA HIS A 311 1.09 6.34 0.14
C HIS A 311 1.74 5.31 -0.75
N PHE A 312 0.97 4.33 -1.26
CA PHE A 312 1.56 3.34 -2.15
C PHE A 312 1.96 3.95 -3.50
N GLY A 313 1.17 4.90 -4.03
CA GLY A 313 1.44 5.53 -5.31
C GLY A 313 2.77 6.27 -5.34
N GLN A 314 2.98 7.17 -4.39
CA GLN A 314 4.24 7.95 -4.31
C GLN A 314 5.46 7.10 -3.98
N TRP A 315 5.31 6.08 -3.10
CA TRP A 315 6.38 5.14 -2.79
C TRP A 315 6.76 4.29 -4.00
N TRP A 316 5.77 3.73 -4.70
CA TRP A 316 5.96 2.95 -5.92
C TRP A 316 6.71 3.72 -7.01
N ASP A 317 6.31 4.99 -7.23
CA ASP A 317 6.94 5.85 -8.22
C ASP A 317 8.37 6.25 -7.81
N ALA A 318 8.61 6.47 -6.52
CA ALA A 318 9.94 6.76 -6.00
C ALA A 318 10.88 5.56 -6.18
N LEU A 319 10.44 4.35 -5.81
CA LEU A 319 11.18 3.11 -6.03
C LEU A 319 11.47 2.87 -7.51
N ALA A 320 10.49 3.17 -8.39
CA ALA A 320 10.66 3.06 -9.84
C ALA A 320 11.81 3.91 -10.38
N ARG A 321 11.86 5.18 -9.95
CA ARG A 321 12.91 6.11 -10.37
C ARG A 321 14.32 5.63 -10.03
N HIS A 322 14.45 4.81 -9.00
CA HIS A 322 15.73 4.28 -8.54
C HIS A 322 15.98 2.82 -8.94
N GLY A 323 15.11 2.24 -9.79
CA GLY A 323 15.30 0.89 -10.34
C GLY A 323 15.19 -0.22 -9.30
N VAL A 324 14.49 0.00 -8.20
CA VAL A 324 14.27 -1.01 -7.16
C VAL A 324 13.39 -2.14 -7.72
N GLU A 325 13.81 -3.38 -7.52
CA GLU A 325 13.02 -4.57 -7.84
C GLU A 325 11.73 -4.57 -7.01
N ARG A 326 10.56 -4.74 -7.68
CA ARG A 326 9.29 -4.62 -6.99
C ARG A 326 8.15 -5.38 -7.66
N LYS A 327 7.20 -5.85 -6.82
CA LYS A 327 5.94 -6.50 -7.17
C LYS A 327 4.81 -5.77 -6.46
N ILE A 328 3.60 -5.75 -7.03
CA ILE A 328 2.45 -5.08 -6.43
C ILE A 328 1.17 -5.92 -6.52
N TRP A 329 0.42 -5.97 -5.42
CA TRP A 329 -0.96 -6.43 -5.39
C TRP A 329 -1.88 -5.29 -4.98
N LEU A 330 -2.95 -5.07 -5.76
CA LEU A 330 -3.96 -4.05 -5.49
C LEU A 330 -5.33 -4.71 -5.43
N SER A 331 -5.97 -4.68 -4.26
CA SER A 331 -7.32 -5.22 -4.04
C SER A 331 -8.38 -4.11 -4.06
N GLN A 332 -9.65 -4.49 -4.16
CA GLN A 332 -10.78 -3.57 -3.96
C GLN A 332 -11.18 -3.43 -2.48
N THR A 333 -10.40 -3.98 -1.56
CA THR A 333 -10.66 -3.88 -0.13
C THR A 333 -10.26 -2.50 0.42
N GLY A 334 -10.69 -2.22 1.66
CA GLY A 334 -10.14 -1.18 2.50
C GLY A 334 -8.80 -1.58 3.14
N HIS A 335 -8.62 -1.28 4.44
CA HIS A 335 -7.39 -1.52 5.21
C HIS A 335 -7.22 -2.98 5.64
N VAL A 336 -7.21 -3.93 4.70
CA VAL A 336 -7.28 -5.38 4.95
C VAL A 336 -6.00 -6.08 4.54
N ASP A 337 -5.59 -7.08 5.36
CA ASP A 337 -4.44 -7.93 5.06
C ASP A 337 -4.78 -8.96 3.95
N PRO A 338 -3.89 -9.25 3.01
CA PRO A 338 -4.12 -10.23 1.95
C PRO A 338 -4.38 -11.64 2.46
N PHE A 339 -3.96 -11.98 3.67
CA PHE A 339 -4.32 -13.23 4.34
C PHE A 339 -5.83 -13.33 4.59
N ASP A 340 -6.54 -12.20 4.65
CA ASP A 340 -7.98 -12.16 4.89
C ASP A 340 -8.83 -12.06 3.62
N TYR A 341 -8.29 -11.65 2.47
CA TYR A 341 -9.10 -11.57 1.25
C TYR A 341 -8.61 -12.44 0.08
N ARG A 342 -7.37 -12.96 0.13
CA ARG A 342 -6.80 -13.80 -0.95
C ARG A 342 -5.85 -14.87 -0.39
N ARG A 343 -6.21 -15.47 0.73
CA ARG A 343 -5.36 -16.28 1.61
C ARG A 343 -4.49 -17.32 0.89
N GLY A 344 -5.09 -18.23 0.11
CA GLY A 344 -4.36 -19.31 -0.56
C GLY A 344 -3.29 -18.81 -1.53
N ALA A 345 -3.64 -17.85 -2.39
CA ALA A 345 -2.70 -17.23 -3.33
C ALA A 345 -1.64 -16.41 -2.58
N TRP A 346 -2.02 -15.73 -1.51
CA TRP A 346 -1.11 -14.96 -0.67
C TRP A 346 -0.01 -15.81 -0.07
N VAL A 347 -0.38 -16.87 0.64
CA VAL A 347 0.60 -17.76 1.31
C VAL A 347 1.56 -18.38 0.29
N VAL A 348 1.05 -18.84 -0.86
CA VAL A 348 1.89 -19.44 -1.92
C VAL A 348 2.84 -18.38 -2.52
N THR A 349 2.35 -17.20 -2.84
CA THR A 349 3.20 -16.14 -3.45
C THR A 349 4.23 -15.63 -2.45
N LEU A 350 3.83 -15.40 -1.20
CA LEU A 350 4.73 -14.94 -0.13
C LEU A 350 5.83 -15.99 0.15
N HIS A 351 5.47 -17.28 0.18
CA HIS A 351 6.42 -18.37 0.35
C HIS A 351 7.47 -18.37 -0.76
N ARG A 352 7.05 -18.34 -2.03
CA ARG A 352 7.96 -18.30 -3.18
C ARG A 352 8.80 -17.03 -3.21
N TRP A 353 8.24 -15.89 -2.79
CA TRP A 353 8.95 -14.63 -2.67
C TRP A 353 10.09 -14.72 -1.64
N PHE A 354 9.81 -15.20 -0.44
CA PHE A 354 10.85 -15.35 0.59
C PHE A 354 11.86 -16.45 0.24
N ASP A 355 11.45 -17.55 -0.39
CA ASP A 355 12.37 -18.59 -0.87
C ASP A 355 13.36 -18.02 -1.90
N HIS A 356 12.88 -17.17 -2.81
CA HIS A 356 13.75 -16.49 -3.77
C HIS A 356 14.70 -15.51 -3.08
N GLU A 357 14.16 -14.57 -2.32
CA GLU A 357 14.89 -13.45 -1.74
C GLU A 357 15.84 -13.87 -0.61
N LEU A 358 15.44 -14.81 0.22
CA LEU A 358 16.16 -15.13 1.46
C LEU A 358 16.96 -16.46 1.35
N LEU A 359 16.48 -17.45 0.60
CA LEU A 359 17.17 -18.70 0.34
C LEU A 359 17.92 -18.71 -1.01
N GLY A 360 17.60 -17.78 -1.91
CA GLY A 360 18.19 -17.70 -3.25
C GLY A 360 17.72 -18.82 -4.17
N TYR A 361 16.48 -19.30 -3.99
CA TYR A 361 15.92 -20.35 -4.83
C TYR A 361 15.45 -19.78 -6.18
N ASP A 362 15.85 -20.41 -7.27
CA ASP A 362 15.29 -20.14 -8.59
C ASP A 362 13.92 -20.86 -8.69
N ASN A 363 12.87 -20.18 -8.29
CA ASN A 363 11.50 -20.66 -8.33
C ASN A 363 10.61 -19.89 -9.32
N GLY A 364 11.17 -18.90 -10.00
CA GLY A 364 10.51 -18.16 -11.07
C GLY A 364 9.59 -17.02 -10.62
N VAL A 365 9.52 -16.70 -9.32
CA VAL A 365 8.64 -15.65 -8.81
C VAL A 365 9.02 -14.27 -9.38
N GLU A 366 10.29 -14.05 -9.66
CA GLU A 366 10.83 -12.83 -10.27
C GLU A 366 10.44 -12.67 -11.75
N ARG A 367 10.02 -13.76 -12.41
CA ARG A 367 9.55 -13.78 -13.80
C ARG A 367 8.03 -13.68 -13.93
N GLU A 368 7.31 -13.77 -12.82
CA GLU A 368 5.86 -13.57 -12.80
C GLU A 368 5.47 -12.14 -13.17
N PRO A 369 4.22 -11.90 -13.57
CA PRO A 369 3.70 -10.54 -13.73
C PRO A 369 3.98 -9.67 -12.50
N MET A 370 4.43 -8.44 -12.75
CA MET A 370 4.75 -7.49 -11.68
C MET A 370 3.54 -7.12 -10.84
N ALA A 371 2.36 -7.10 -11.44
CA ALA A 371 1.15 -6.63 -10.79
C ALA A 371 0.00 -7.62 -10.88
N ASP A 372 -0.70 -7.78 -9.75
CA ASP A 372 -2.01 -8.38 -9.63
C ASP A 372 -3.00 -7.32 -9.16
N VAL A 373 -4.08 -7.11 -9.91
CA VAL A 373 -5.11 -6.12 -9.63
C VAL A 373 -6.49 -6.76 -9.58
N GLU A 374 -7.21 -6.59 -8.50
CA GLU A 374 -8.60 -7.01 -8.37
C GLU A 374 -9.50 -6.06 -9.15
N ARG A 375 -10.25 -6.57 -10.13
CA ARG A 375 -11.17 -5.81 -11.01
C ARG A 375 -12.61 -5.80 -10.52
N HIS A 376 -13.06 -6.93 -10.05
CA HIS A 376 -14.32 -7.14 -9.36
C HIS A 376 -14.06 -8.05 -8.16
N PRO A 377 -14.95 -8.15 -7.21
CA PRO A 377 -14.77 -9.01 -6.04
C PRO A 377 -14.26 -10.42 -6.42
N ASP A 378 -13.09 -10.78 -5.92
CA ASP A 378 -12.37 -12.05 -6.18
C ASP A 378 -11.94 -12.29 -7.66
N GLN A 379 -12.03 -11.29 -8.54
CA GLN A 379 -11.59 -11.39 -9.93
C GLN A 379 -10.29 -10.61 -10.15
N TRP A 380 -9.20 -11.34 -10.32
CA TRP A 380 -7.85 -10.80 -10.41
C TRP A 380 -7.31 -10.82 -11.83
N VAL A 381 -6.63 -9.75 -12.22
CA VAL A 381 -5.99 -9.59 -13.52
C VAL A 381 -4.53 -9.25 -13.32
N THR A 382 -3.66 -10.01 -13.98
CA THR A 382 -2.21 -9.78 -13.94
C THR A 382 -1.76 -8.77 -15.00
N SER A 383 -0.68 -8.06 -14.71
CA SER A 383 -0.03 -7.14 -15.65
C SER A 383 1.49 -7.25 -15.53
N ALA A 384 2.17 -7.29 -16.68
CA ALA A 384 3.63 -7.40 -16.72
C ALA A 384 4.35 -6.22 -16.05
N VAL A 385 3.72 -5.06 -15.99
CA VAL A 385 4.20 -3.85 -15.29
C VAL A 385 3.02 -3.05 -14.76
N TRP A 386 3.24 -2.27 -13.71
CA TRP A 386 2.27 -1.31 -13.21
C TRP A 386 2.90 0.10 -13.08
N PRO A 387 2.24 1.19 -13.50
CA PRO A 387 1.05 1.18 -14.37
C PRO A 387 1.29 0.45 -15.70
N PRO A 388 0.24 -0.05 -16.39
CA PRO A 388 0.40 -0.80 -17.65
C PRO A 388 1.13 0.01 -18.73
N ARG A 389 1.86 -0.69 -19.59
CA ARG A 389 2.53 -0.03 -20.73
C ARG A 389 1.52 0.75 -21.57
N GLY A 390 1.91 1.98 -21.95
CA GLY A 390 1.03 2.87 -22.71
C GLY A 390 0.11 3.73 -21.85
N THR A 391 0.17 3.64 -20.51
CA THR A 391 -0.45 4.63 -19.63
C THR A 391 0.21 5.98 -19.86
N ARG A 392 -0.60 7.01 -20.10
CA ARG A 392 -0.16 8.39 -20.37
C ARG A 392 -1.16 9.37 -19.77
N ALA A 393 -0.67 10.50 -19.32
CA ALA A 393 -1.50 11.58 -18.83
C ALA A 393 -2.45 12.08 -19.95
N ALA A 394 -3.70 12.27 -19.59
CA ALA A 394 -4.70 12.98 -20.39
C ALA A 394 -5.20 14.17 -19.55
N VAL A 395 -5.17 15.37 -20.12
CA VAL A 395 -5.68 16.57 -19.47
C VAL A 395 -7.15 16.71 -19.84
N LEU A 396 -8.01 16.59 -18.84
CA LEU A 396 -9.46 16.78 -18.96
C LEU A 396 -9.84 18.15 -18.42
N HIS A 397 -10.80 18.78 -19.07
CA HIS A 397 -11.28 20.12 -18.72
C HIS A 397 -12.75 20.07 -18.34
N PRO A 398 -13.14 20.64 -17.20
CA PRO A 398 -14.54 20.86 -16.87
C PRO A 398 -15.10 22.03 -17.70
N ALA A 399 -16.36 21.94 -18.07
CA ALA A 399 -17.10 23.02 -18.73
C ALA A 399 -18.50 23.12 -18.13
N ALA A 400 -19.02 24.33 -18.02
CA ALA A 400 -20.36 24.60 -17.51
C ALA A 400 -21.43 23.90 -18.34
N GLY A 401 -22.47 23.42 -17.66
CA GLY A 401 -23.66 22.87 -18.31
C GLY A 401 -24.79 23.86 -18.40
N SER A 402 -25.99 23.34 -18.63
CA SER A 402 -27.21 24.17 -18.65
C SER A 402 -27.79 24.43 -17.26
N GLN A 403 -27.33 23.70 -16.26
CA GLN A 403 -27.71 23.85 -14.84
C GLN A 403 -26.47 24.15 -14.01
N ALA A 404 -26.59 25.10 -13.08
CA ALA A 404 -25.51 25.41 -12.15
C ALA A 404 -25.08 24.16 -11.36
N GLY A 405 -23.77 23.96 -11.20
CA GLY A 405 -23.19 22.82 -10.48
C GLY A 405 -23.26 21.50 -11.23
N VAL A 406 -23.78 21.45 -12.49
CA VAL A 406 -23.82 20.26 -13.35
C VAL A 406 -23.24 20.57 -14.71
N GLY A 407 -22.01 20.14 -14.97
CA GLY A 407 -21.27 20.44 -16.18
C GLY A 407 -20.81 19.20 -16.94
N THR A 408 -19.94 19.43 -17.91
CA THR A 408 -19.35 18.37 -18.74
C THR A 408 -17.84 18.25 -18.52
N LEU A 409 -17.30 17.07 -18.71
CA LEU A 409 -15.87 16.77 -18.64
C LEU A 409 -15.35 16.29 -20.00
N GLY A 410 -14.33 16.95 -20.53
CA GLY A 410 -13.82 16.64 -21.87
C GLY A 410 -12.38 17.11 -22.10
N LEU A 411 -11.90 17.02 -23.35
CA LEU A 411 -10.55 17.43 -23.74
C LEU A 411 -10.44 18.92 -24.17
N ARG A 412 -11.55 19.60 -24.34
CA ARG A 412 -11.55 21.02 -24.75
C ARG A 412 -11.62 21.90 -23.52
N PRO A 413 -10.79 22.96 -23.45
CA PRO A 413 -10.89 23.93 -22.37
C PRO A 413 -12.31 24.48 -22.21
N GLY A 414 -12.80 24.49 -20.98
CA GLY A 414 -14.06 25.12 -20.61
C GLY A 414 -13.92 26.64 -20.52
N THR A 415 -15.05 27.30 -20.40
CA THR A 415 -15.13 28.75 -20.13
C THR A 415 -16.17 29.03 -19.07
N GLY A 416 -16.09 30.20 -18.43
CA GLY A 416 -17.01 30.58 -17.37
C GLY A 416 -16.60 30.08 -16.01
N THR A 417 -17.54 30.14 -15.10
CA THR A 417 -17.33 29.80 -13.69
C THR A 417 -18.48 28.96 -13.17
N GLU A 418 -18.19 28.12 -12.15
CA GLU A 418 -19.18 27.45 -11.32
C GLU A 418 -18.95 27.86 -9.86
N SER A 419 -20.02 27.96 -9.09
CA SER A 419 -19.91 28.33 -7.68
C SER A 419 -20.62 27.30 -6.80
N PHE A 420 -20.03 27.03 -5.65
CA PHE A 420 -20.65 26.22 -4.61
C PHE A 420 -20.35 26.79 -3.22
N THR A 421 -21.18 26.48 -2.25
CA THR A 421 -20.98 26.85 -0.84
C THR A 421 -20.57 25.61 -0.05
N ASP A 422 -19.50 25.70 0.70
CA ASP A 422 -19.00 24.62 1.53
C ASP A 422 -20.05 24.21 2.58
N ASP A 423 -20.42 22.92 2.59
CA ASP A 423 -21.22 22.33 3.64
C ASP A 423 -20.47 21.16 4.29
N PRO A 424 -19.84 21.37 5.47
CA PRO A 424 -19.08 20.35 6.17
C PRO A 424 -19.94 19.20 6.73
N ALA A 425 -21.25 19.20 6.50
CA ALA A 425 -22.12 18.07 6.82
C ALA A 425 -22.23 17.05 5.68
N LEU A 426 -21.67 17.33 4.50
CA LEU A 426 -21.71 16.46 3.32
C LEU A 426 -20.37 15.75 3.09
N SER A 427 -20.45 14.55 2.53
CA SER A 427 -19.30 13.72 2.16
C SER A 427 -19.18 13.54 0.65
N GLU A 428 -18.07 12.95 0.20
CA GLU A 428 -17.87 12.58 -1.21
C GLU A 428 -18.99 11.67 -1.73
N THR A 429 -19.56 10.82 -0.89
CA THR A 429 -20.67 9.94 -1.26
C THR A 429 -21.99 10.69 -1.41
N ASP A 430 -22.24 11.71 -0.58
CA ASP A 430 -23.40 12.59 -0.73
C ASP A 430 -23.33 13.38 -2.04
N TRP A 431 -22.16 13.89 -2.39
CA TRP A 431 -21.97 14.62 -3.66
C TRP A 431 -22.10 13.68 -4.87
N ALA A 432 -21.55 12.47 -4.80
CA ALA A 432 -21.60 11.49 -5.88
C ALA A 432 -23.03 11.00 -6.16
N ALA A 433 -23.83 10.79 -5.11
CA ALA A 433 -25.23 10.42 -5.25
C ALA A 433 -26.10 11.46 -6.00
N HIS A 434 -25.66 12.74 -6.02
CA HIS A 434 -26.39 13.86 -6.63
C HIS A 434 -25.67 14.50 -7.82
N LEU A 435 -24.81 13.75 -8.53
CA LEU A 435 -23.98 14.28 -9.62
C LEU A 435 -24.75 14.90 -10.77
N THR A 436 -25.95 14.42 -11.06
CA THR A 436 -26.83 14.92 -12.15
C THR A 436 -27.86 15.92 -11.67
N THR A 437 -27.86 16.26 -10.38
CA THR A 437 -28.79 17.21 -9.77
C THR A 437 -28.05 18.49 -9.43
N ALA A 438 -28.65 19.62 -9.76
CA ALA A 438 -28.15 20.94 -9.34
C ALA A 438 -28.29 21.08 -7.83
N THR A 439 -27.17 21.15 -7.11
CA THR A 439 -27.09 21.42 -5.68
C THR A 439 -26.07 22.52 -5.44
N PRO A 440 -26.27 23.38 -4.43
CA PRO A 440 -25.38 24.52 -4.19
C PRO A 440 -24.05 24.14 -3.50
N GLU A 441 -23.81 22.85 -3.15
CA GLU A 441 -22.67 22.45 -2.32
C GLU A 441 -21.51 21.85 -3.12
N LYS A 442 -21.69 21.64 -4.44
CA LYS A 442 -20.64 21.07 -5.31
C LYS A 442 -20.70 21.58 -6.72
N ALA A 443 -19.61 21.41 -7.47
CA ALA A 443 -19.54 21.46 -8.92
C ALA A 443 -19.18 20.08 -9.48
N GLY A 444 -20.10 19.44 -10.21
CA GLY A 444 -19.93 18.12 -10.80
C GLY A 444 -19.83 18.19 -12.33
N PHE A 445 -18.91 17.43 -12.92
CA PHE A 445 -18.62 17.43 -14.35
C PHE A 445 -18.55 16.00 -14.86
N LEU A 446 -19.39 15.64 -15.85
CA LEU A 446 -19.50 14.28 -16.35
C LEU A 446 -19.09 14.18 -17.82
N THR A 447 -18.48 13.07 -18.20
CA THR A 447 -18.35 12.71 -19.61
C THR A 447 -19.73 12.33 -20.20
N ALA A 448 -19.86 12.26 -21.54
CA ALA A 448 -20.92 11.46 -22.14
C ALA A 448 -20.78 9.99 -21.69
N PRO A 449 -21.86 9.16 -21.78
CA PRO A 449 -21.73 7.73 -21.56
C PRO A 449 -20.63 7.15 -22.44
N LEU A 450 -19.72 6.37 -21.84
CA LEU A 450 -18.61 5.77 -22.57
C LEU A 450 -19.12 4.71 -23.55
N THR A 451 -18.54 4.66 -24.72
CA THR A 451 -18.84 3.63 -25.74
C THR A 451 -17.87 2.45 -25.66
N ARG A 452 -16.81 2.57 -24.86
CA ARG A 452 -15.78 1.57 -24.60
C ARG A 452 -15.22 1.77 -23.21
N ASP A 453 -14.71 0.70 -22.63
CA ASP A 453 -14.01 0.73 -21.35
C ASP A 453 -12.85 1.75 -21.37
N LEU A 454 -12.70 2.47 -20.26
CA LEU A 454 -11.65 3.45 -20.04
C LEU A 454 -10.91 3.14 -18.74
N ARG A 455 -9.64 2.71 -18.85
CA ARG A 455 -8.83 2.35 -17.67
C ARG A 455 -7.98 3.51 -17.19
N LEU A 456 -8.14 3.85 -15.91
CA LEU A 456 -7.29 4.72 -15.14
C LEU A 456 -6.26 3.86 -14.39
N SER A 457 -4.97 4.23 -14.39
CA SER A 457 -3.94 3.47 -13.68
C SER A 457 -2.79 4.38 -13.28
N GLY A 458 -2.63 4.65 -11.98
CA GLY A 458 -1.65 5.55 -11.39
C GLY A 458 -2.30 6.69 -10.61
N SER A 459 -1.54 7.75 -10.32
CA SER A 459 -1.98 8.91 -9.56
C SER A 459 -2.46 10.02 -10.49
N SER A 460 -3.62 10.61 -10.17
CA SER A 460 -4.17 11.77 -10.88
C SER A 460 -3.84 13.07 -10.14
N THR A 461 -3.95 14.20 -10.83
CA THR A 461 -3.91 15.54 -10.18
C THR A 461 -5.06 16.38 -10.69
N VAL A 462 -5.59 17.27 -9.83
CA VAL A 462 -6.60 18.25 -10.21
C VAL A 462 -6.10 19.64 -9.83
N THR A 463 -5.90 20.49 -10.84
CA THR A 463 -5.60 21.90 -10.63
C THR A 463 -6.90 22.69 -10.61
N VAL A 464 -7.15 23.43 -9.54
CA VAL A 464 -8.34 24.26 -9.35
C VAL A 464 -7.91 25.70 -9.14
N THR A 465 -8.53 26.62 -9.88
CA THR A 465 -8.46 28.04 -9.56
C THR A 465 -9.80 28.47 -8.97
N ALA A 466 -9.80 28.91 -7.72
CA ALA A 466 -11.01 29.28 -7.00
C ALA A 466 -10.89 30.64 -6.30
N THR A 467 -12.01 31.34 -6.21
CA THR A 467 -12.15 32.63 -5.49
C THR A 467 -13.04 32.41 -4.27
N PRO A 468 -12.50 32.47 -3.04
CA PRO A 468 -13.27 32.28 -1.83
C PRO A 468 -13.92 33.60 -1.36
N THR A 469 -15.03 33.46 -0.63
CA THR A 469 -15.71 34.62 0.02
C THR A 469 -15.21 34.87 1.45
N THR A 470 -14.36 33.99 2.00
CA THR A 470 -13.87 34.08 3.38
C THR A 470 -12.35 33.93 3.44
N GLY A 471 -11.76 34.08 4.64
CA GLY A 471 -10.32 33.99 4.90
C GLY A 471 -9.75 32.59 4.96
N SER A 472 -10.56 31.54 4.93
CA SER A 472 -10.14 30.13 4.91
C SER A 472 -11.08 29.30 4.03
N ALA A 473 -10.55 28.28 3.34
CA ALA A 473 -11.34 27.39 2.49
C ALA A 473 -10.59 26.08 2.23
N HIS A 474 -11.28 24.95 2.29
CA HIS A 474 -10.77 23.68 1.81
C HIS A 474 -11.35 23.34 0.44
N LEU A 475 -10.62 22.54 -0.31
CA LEU A 475 -11.04 21.98 -1.59
C LEU A 475 -10.90 20.46 -1.56
N SER A 476 -11.94 19.79 -2.05
CA SER A 476 -11.94 18.37 -2.39
C SER A 476 -12.06 18.19 -3.89
N ALA A 477 -11.32 17.25 -4.46
CA ALA A 477 -11.46 16.81 -5.83
C ALA A 477 -11.64 15.29 -5.85
N VAL A 478 -12.73 14.82 -6.47
CA VAL A 478 -13.12 13.42 -6.47
C VAL A 478 -13.39 12.94 -7.89
N LEU A 479 -12.75 11.84 -8.30
CA LEU A 479 -13.07 11.13 -9.54
C LEU A 479 -14.04 10.01 -9.23
N VAL A 480 -15.12 9.93 -10.01
CA VAL A 480 -16.22 8.98 -9.80
C VAL A 480 -16.52 8.23 -11.10
N ASP A 481 -16.67 6.93 -11.00
CA ASP A 481 -17.31 6.09 -12.01
C ASP A 481 -18.82 6.06 -11.73
N VAL A 482 -19.60 6.58 -12.65
CA VAL A 482 -21.06 6.69 -12.53
C VAL A 482 -21.74 5.66 -13.41
N GLY A 483 -22.29 4.63 -12.80
CA GLY A 483 -23.00 3.53 -13.41
C GLY A 483 -23.18 2.37 -12.43
N PRO A 484 -24.12 1.46 -12.68
CA PRO A 484 -24.42 0.35 -11.79
C PRO A 484 -23.30 -0.69 -11.79
N ASP A 485 -22.81 -1.05 -10.61
CA ASP A 485 -21.78 -2.09 -10.42
C ASP A 485 -22.02 -2.89 -9.14
N THR A 486 -21.28 -4.00 -8.98
CA THR A 486 -21.16 -4.74 -7.74
C THR A 486 -19.71 -4.69 -7.28
N ILE A 487 -19.47 -4.01 -6.19
CA ILE A 487 -18.14 -3.77 -5.62
C ILE A 487 -17.99 -4.47 -4.27
N ARG A 488 -16.76 -4.54 -3.75
CA ARG A 488 -16.59 -4.85 -2.33
C ARG A 488 -17.19 -3.74 -1.49
N ASP A 489 -17.93 -4.11 -0.45
CA ASP A 489 -18.51 -3.17 0.52
C ASP A 489 -17.40 -2.69 1.48
N TYR A 490 -16.65 -1.70 1.04
CA TYR A 490 -15.50 -1.14 1.79
C TYR A 490 -15.90 -0.13 2.87
N ALA A 491 -17.14 0.34 2.84
CA ALA A 491 -17.63 1.40 3.75
C ALA A 491 -18.01 0.88 5.13
N ASP A 492 -18.09 -0.44 5.33
CA ASP A 492 -18.29 -1.07 6.63
C ASP A 492 -16.92 -1.36 7.30
N ARG A 493 -16.93 -1.54 8.61
CA ARG A 493 -15.77 -1.91 9.44
C ARG A 493 -15.05 -3.19 8.96
N ALA A 494 -15.75 -4.08 8.26
CA ALA A 494 -15.18 -5.26 7.63
C ALA A 494 -14.42 -4.96 6.34
N GLU A 495 -14.52 -3.75 5.81
CA GLU A 495 -13.73 -3.24 4.71
C GLU A 495 -13.72 -4.14 3.46
N GLY A 496 -14.87 -4.69 3.12
CA GLY A 496 -15.07 -5.54 1.94
C GLY A 496 -14.88 -7.03 2.18
N ILE A 497 -14.82 -7.48 3.43
CA ILE A 497 -14.80 -8.90 3.81
C ILE A 497 -15.85 -9.23 4.87
N THR A 498 -16.25 -10.50 4.91
CA THR A 498 -17.06 -11.09 6.01
C THR A 498 -16.26 -12.22 6.64
N THR A 499 -16.08 -12.18 7.96
CA THR A 499 -15.43 -13.26 8.72
C THR A 499 -16.41 -14.40 8.93
N LEU A 500 -15.99 -15.62 8.61
CA LEU A 500 -16.76 -16.86 8.72
C LEU A 500 -16.48 -17.57 10.06
N THR A 501 -17.24 -18.61 10.35
CA THR A 501 -17.01 -19.49 11.50
C THR A 501 -16.01 -20.61 11.20
N GLU A 502 -15.93 -21.01 9.94
CA GLU A 502 -15.01 -22.02 9.44
C GLU A 502 -13.56 -21.55 9.60
N ARG A 503 -12.67 -22.54 9.85
CA ARG A 503 -11.24 -22.27 9.98
C ARG A 503 -10.43 -23.12 9.01
N SER A 504 -9.33 -22.57 8.52
CA SER A 504 -8.28 -23.31 7.82
C SER A 504 -6.93 -23.15 8.52
N CYS A 505 -6.08 -24.16 8.41
CA CYS A 505 -4.79 -24.20 9.10
C CYS A 505 -3.63 -23.97 8.11
N TRP A 506 -2.72 -23.06 8.47
CA TRP A 506 -1.63 -22.59 7.64
C TRP A 506 -0.29 -22.72 8.38
N GLY A 507 0.18 -23.96 8.51
CA GLY A 507 1.41 -24.28 9.21
C GLY A 507 1.22 -25.35 10.30
N ALA A 508 2.19 -25.42 11.19
CA ALA A 508 2.19 -26.35 12.32
C ALA A 508 1.70 -25.64 13.59
N SER A 509 0.88 -26.33 14.39
CA SER A 509 0.36 -25.83 15.66
C SER A 509 1.06 -26.48 16.85
N THR A 510 1.03 -25.82 18.00
CA THR A 510 1.33 -26.37 19.33
C THR A 510 0.11 -26.22 20.24
N ALA A 511 0.19 -26.70 21.48
CA ALA A 511 -0.90 -26.54 22.45
C ALA A 511 -1.18 -25.07 22.80
N GLY A 512 -0.16 -24.22 22.73
CA GLY A 512 -0.28 -22.78 23.04
C GLY A 512 -0.35 -21.86 21.84
N ASP A 513 -0.23 -22.41 20.61
CA ASP A 513 -0.16 -21.61 19.38
C ASP A 513 -0.85 -22.35 18.22
N SER A 514 -1.95 -21.79 17.75
CA SER A 514 -2.79 -22.37 16.70
C SER A 514 -2.51 -21.73 15.35
N ALA A 515 -2.12 -22.56 14.37
CA ALA A 515 -2.03 -22.16 12.97
C ALA A 515 -3.37 -22.08 12.23
N CYS A 516 -4.50 -22.21 12.93
CA CYS A 516 -5.84 -22.26 12.31
C CYS A 516 -6.59 -20.94 12.51
N PHE A 517 -6.90 -20.28 11.41
CA PHE A 517 -7.51 -18.94 11.36
C PHE A 517 -8.91 -19.02 10.75
N LYS A 518 -9.81 -18.12 11.16
CA LYS A 518 -11.14 -18.00 10.58
C LYS A 518 -11.04 -17.68 9.08
N GLU A 519 -11.87 -18.35 8.29
CA GLU A 519 -12.04 -18.04 6.88
C GLU A 519 -12.80 -16.74 6.68
N THR A 520 -12.67 -16.16 5.51
CA THR A 520 -13.38 -14.96 5.09
C THR A 520 -13.98 -15.14 3.71
N ALA A 521 -14.99 -14.34 3.41
CA ALA A 521 -15.61 -14.23 2.10
C ALA A 521 -15.69 -12.76 1.68
N ALA A 522 -15.80 -12.48 0.40
CA ALA A 522 -16.07 -11.14 -0.09
C ALA A 522 -17.42 -10.64 0.46
N LYS A 523 -17.44 -9.47 1.07
CA LYS A 523 -18.65 -8.71 1.36
C LYS A 523 -18.86 -7.72 0.22
N THR A 524 -20.01 -7.78 -0.46
CA THR A 524 -20.27 -6.98 -1.64
C THR A 524 -21.51 -6.12 -1.50
N ALA A 525 -21.55 -5.00 -2.23
CA ALA A 525 -22.69 -4.11 -2.34
C ALA A 525 -22.96 -3.79 -3.83
N ALA A 526 -24.25 -3.71 -4.20
CA ALA A 526 -24.67 -3.12 -5.45
C ALA A 526 -24.68 -1.60 -5.30
N VAL A 527 -24.10 -0.88 -6.25
CA VAL A 527 -23.94 0.58 -6.22
C VAL A 527 -24.29 1.20 -7.58
N ASP A 528 -24.67 2.47 -7.59
CA ASP A 528 -24.90 3.24 -8.83
C ASP A 528 -23.69 4.12 -9.20
N TYR A 529 -22.68 4.19 -8.35
CA TYR A 529 -21.42 4.87 -8.58
C TYR A 529 -20.30 4.30 -7.70
N THR A 530 -19.07 4.49 -8.14
CA THR A 530 -17.86 4.13 -7.35
C THR A 530 -16.93 5.34 -7.28
N VAL A 531 -16.51 5.73 -6.08
CA VAL A 531 -15.44 6.71 -5.92
C VAL A 531 -14.12 6.06 -6.30
N VAL A 532 -13.48 6.58 -7.35
CA VAL A 532 -12.28 5.98 -7.95
C VAL A 532 -11.01 6.56 -7.37
N SER A 533 -11.00 7.87 -7.12
CA SER A 533 -9.83 8.57 -6.58
C SER A 533 -10.27 9.90 -5.95
N ARG A 534 -9.54 10.34 -4.94
CA ARG A 534 -9.84 11.53 -4.14
C ARG A 534 -8.58 12.26 -3.70
N GLY A 535 -8.71 13.57 -3.45
CA GLY A 535 -7.64 14.40 -2.91
C GLY A 535 -8.18 15.69 -2.34
N TRP A 536 -7.45 16.29 -1.40
CA TRP A 536 -7.86 17.46 -0.63
C TRP A 536 -6.72 18.46 -0.55
N ALA A 537 -7.05 19.72 -0.30
CA ALA A 537 -6.09 20.76 0.03
C ALA A 537 -6.75 21.88 0.82
N ASP A 538 -6.01 22.52 1.73
CA ASP A 538 -6.32 23.85 2.20
C ASP A 538 -5.90 24.89 1.15
N LEU A 539 -6.81 25.74 0.71
CA LEU A 539 -6.52 26.77 -0.28
C LEU A 539 -5.53 27.84 0.24
N GLY A 540 -5.40 27.98 1.56
CA GLY A 540 -4.36 28.77 2.20
C GLY A 540 -2.95 28.29 1.89
N HIS A 541 -2.79 26.99 1.62
CA HIS A 541 -1.53 26.35 1.21
C HIS A 541 -1.32 26.31 -0.31
N HIS A 542 -1.91 27.25 -1.06
CA HIS A 542 -1.77 27.34 -2.53
C HIS A 542 -0.33 27.44 -3.05
N ALA A 543 0.61 27.80 -2.20
CA ALA A 543 2.06 27.84 -2.50
C ALA A 543 2.81 26.66 -1.88
N TRP A 544 2.13 25.50 -1.69
CA TRP A 544 2.72 24.31 -1.09
C TRP A 544 4.12 23.97 -1.64
N PRO A 545 5.11 23.59 -0.81
CA PRO A 545 5.03 23.34 0.64
C PRO A 545 5.33 24.55 1.55
N ALA A 546 5.19 25.77 1.07
CA ALA A 546 5.31 26.95 1.92
C ALA A 546 4.18 26.95 2.98
N PRO A 547 4.40 27.59 4.14
CA PRO A 547 3.37 27.71 5.17
C PRO A 547 2.07 28.34 4.65
N GLY A 548 0.95 27.90 5.22
CA GLY A 548 -0.36 28.42 4.89
C GLY A 548 -0.50 29.89 5.22
N VAL A 549 -1.29 30.60 4.42
CA VAL A 549 -1.57 32.03 4.61
C VAL A 549 -3.08 32.30 4.60
N PRO A 550 -3.58 33.26 5.39
CA PRO A 550 -4.98 33.67 5.31
C PRO A 550 -5.34 34.13 3.88
N LEU A 551 -6.50 33.67 3.41
CA LEU A 551 -7.01 34.05 2.09
C LEU A 551 -7.58 35.48 2.13
N THR A 552 -7.47 36.21 1.01
CA THR A 552 -8.16 37.46 0.80
C THR A 552 -9.49 37.19 0.10
N PRO A 553 -10.65 37.46 0.71
CA PRO A 553 -11.94 37.30 0.06
C PRO A 553 -12.01 38.03 -1.30
N GLY A 554 -12.56 37.35 -2.31
CA GLY A 554 -12.66 37.89 -3.66
C GLY A 554 -11.39 37.81 -4.52
N ARG A 555 -10.26 37.33 -3.99
CA ARG A 555 -9.03 37.06 -4.74
C ARG A 555 -8.99 35.61 -5.19
N ALA A 556 -8.61 35.38 -6.45
CA ALA A 556 -8.43 34.02 -6.99
C ALA A 556 -7.10 33.40 -6.56
N TYR A 557 -7.14 32.12 -6.19
CA TYR A 557 -6.00 31.27 -5.83
C TYR A 557 -6.02 30.00 -6.66
N THR A 558 -4.84 29.49 -6.98
CA THR A 558 -4.70 28.22 -7.72
C THR A 558 -3.98 27.19 -6.84
N VAL A 559 -4.56 26.00 -6.72
CA VAL A 559 -3.96 24.86 -6.03
C VAL A 559 -4.01 23.62 -6.93
N THR A 560 -3.02 22.76 -6.82
CA THR A 560 -3.03 21.45 -7.46
C THR A 560 -3.17 20.37 -6.39
N LEU A 561 -4.29 19.66 -6.40
CA LEU A 561 -4.56 18.55 -5.49
C LEU A 561 -3.95 17.27 -6.07
N ASP A 562 -3.15 16.56 -5.26
CA ASP A 562 -2.70 15.23 -5.56
C ASP A 562 -3.82 14.24 -5.19
N LEU A 563 -4.31 13.48 -6.15
CA LEU A 563 -5.32 12.46 -5.90
C LEU A 563 -4.68 11.11 -5.59
N ALA A 564 -5.35 10.34 -4.78
CA ALA A 564 -5.00 8.98 -4.41
C ALA A 564 -4.76 8.09 -5.65
N ALA A 565 -3.72 7.25 -5.62
CA ALA A 565 -3.41 6.34 -6.72
C ALA A 565 -4.50 5.26 -6.87
N THR A 566 -4.78 4.84 -8.09
CA THR A 566 -5.82 3.85 -8.40
C THR A 566 -5.47 2.99 -9.60
N ASP A 567 -6.18 1.88 -9.76
CA ASP A 567 -6.26 1.12 -11.00
C ASP A 567 -7.70 0.67 -11.23
N HIS A 568 -8.45 1.47 -11.97
CA HIS A 568 -9.88 1.28 -12.18
C HIS A 568 -10.25 1.28 -13.67
N VAL A 569 -11.24 0.49 -14.03
CA VAL A 569 -11.84 0.48 -15.38
C VAL A 569 -13.25 1.06 -15.28
N VAL A 570 -13.48 2.19 -15.93
CA VAL A 570 -14.82 2.73 -16.15
C VAL A 570 -15.43 2.00 -17.34
N PRO A 571 -16.47 1.18 -17.15
CA PRO A 571 -17.04 0.35 -18.22
C PRO A 571 -17.74 1.16 -19.31
N ALA A 572 -17.90 0.56 -20.49
CA ALA A 572 -18.80 1.08 -21.50
C ALA A 572 -20.25 1.22 -20.95
N GLY A 573 -20.89 2.34 -21.24
CA GLY A 573 -22.19 2.71 -20.68
C GLY A 573 -22.11 3.59 -19.43
N HIS A 574 -21.04 3.50 -18.65
CA HIS A 574 -20.79 4.38 -17.50
C HIS A 574 -20.28 5.75 -17.93
N ARG A 575 -20.11 6.64 -16.96
CA ARG A 575 -19.53 7.98 -17.15
C ARG A 575 -18.39 8.18 -16.16
N LEU A 576 -17.30 8.78 -16.60
CA LEU A 576 -16.29 9.33 -15.69
C LEU A 576 -16.75 10.72 -15.26
N ALA A 577 -16.73 10.98 -13.96
CA ALA A 577 -17.07 12.29 -13.41
C ALA A 577 -15.91 12.86 -12.58
N LEU A 578 -15.86 14.19 -12.51
CA LEU A 578 -15.05 14.99 -11.59
C LEU A 578 -16.00 15.79 -10.70
N ILE A 579 -15.83 15.70 -9.40
CA ILE A 579 -16.45 16.60 -8.41
C ILE A 579 -15.38 17.55 -7.90
N VAL A 580 -15.74 18.83 -7.79
CA VAL A 580 -15.01 19.84 -7.01
C VAL A 580 -15.96 20.36 -5.95
N ALA A 581 -15.58 20.24 -4.68
CA ALA A 581 -16.39 20.62 -3.53
C ALA A 581 -15.51 21.19 -2.41
N GLY A 582 -16.09 21.54 -1.29
CA GLY A 582 -15.40 22.03 -0.11
C GLY A 582 -14.95 20.89 0.82
N THR A 583 -15.35 20.96 2.09
CA THR A 583 -15.01 20.00 3.14
C THR A 583 -15.70 18.67 2.93
N ASP A 584 -14.94 17.59 2.94
CA ASP A 584 -15.46 16.23 2.98
C ASP A 584 -15.64 15.81 4.44
N LYS A 585 -16.90 15.71 4.88
CA LYS A 585 -17.28 15.42 6.27
C LYS A 585 -16.56 14.24 6.90
N ASP A 586 -16.36 13.18 6.12
CA ASP A 586 -15.85 11.91 6.63
C ASP A 586 -14.32 11.82 6.59
N LEU A 587 -13.65 12.75 5.89
CA LEU A 587 -12.24 12.59 5.52
C LEU A 587 -11.34 13.77 5.87
N ILE A 588 -11.87 14.99 6.02
CA ILE A 588 -11.09 16.17 6.43
C ILE A 588 -11.83 17.01 7.45
N ASP A 589 -11.10 17.66 8.33
CA ASP A 589 -11.68 18.62 9.26
C ASP A 589 -12.11 19.90 8.52
N PRO A 590 -13.20 20.55 8.95
CA PRO A 590 -13.67 21.77 8.32
C PRO A 590 -12.72 22.97 8.59
N PRO A 591 -12.64 23.93 7.64
CA PRO A 591 -11.98 25.20 7.89
C PRO A 591 -12.76 26.03 8.92
N SER A 592 -12.15 27.10 9.40
CA SER A 592 -12.76 28.00 10.41
C SER A 592 -13.98 28.79 9.89
N SER A 593 -14.31 28.68 8.61
CA SER A 593 -15.41 29.39 7.94
C SER A 593 -16.11 28.52 6.91
N ARG A 594 -17.32 28.92 6.49
CA ARG A 594 -18.09 28.29 5.41
C ARG A 594 -18.04 29.17 4.15
N PRO A 595 -17.03 29.02 3.28
CA PRO A 595 -16.90 29.84 2.09
C PRO A 595 -17.90 29.47 1.01
N THR A 596 -18.31 30.46 0.20
CA THR A 596 -18.70 30.20 -1.18
C THR A 596 -17.44 30.29 -2.03
N LEU A 597 -17.22 29.29 -2.88
CA LEU A 597 -16.09 29.18 -3.78
C LEU A 597 -16.55 29.33 -5.22
N THR A 598 -15.99 30.28 -5.95
CA THR A 598 -16.21 30.41 -7.40
C THR A 598 -15.03 29.84 -8.15
N VAL A 599 -15.23 28.75 -8.87
CA VAL A 599 -14.23 28.01 -9.64
C VAL A 599 -14.15 28.56 -11.06
N ASP A 600 -12.95 28.95 -11.50
CA ASP A 600 -12.66 29.35 -12.89
C ASP A 600 -12.42 28.09 -13.74
N LEU A 601 -13.39 27.74 -14.59
CA LEU A 601 -13.34 26.52 -15.42
C LEU A 601 -12.28 26.59 -16.52
N SER A 602 -11.90 27.80 -16.95
CA SER A 602 -10.85 27.96 -17.96
C SER A 602 -9.45 27.65 -17.42
N ARG A 603 -9.30 27.68 -16.09
CA ARG A 603 -8.03 27.43 -15.36
C ARG A 603 -8.10 26.20 -14.47
N THR A 604 -9.15 25.38 -14.61
CA THR A 604 -9.32 24.14 -13.86
C THR A 604 -9.12 22.95 -14.79
N THR A 605 -8.31 21.98 -14.36
CA THR A 605 -7.97 20.79 -15.15
C THR A 605 -7.83 19.54 -14.26
N ALA A 606 -8.18 18.39 -14.82
CA ALA A 606 -7.85 17.08 -14.23
C ALA A 606 -6.85 16.35 -15.13
N THR A 607 -5.67 16.08 -14.62
CA THR A 607 -4.66 15.25 -15.30
C THR A 607 -4.79 13.82 -14.84
N VAL A 608 -5.26 12.94 -15.72
CA VAL A 608 -5.62 11.55 -15.40
C VAL A 608 -4.72 10.58 -16.16
N PRO A 609 -4.08 9.60 -15.50
CA PRO A 609 -3.26 8.59 -16.14
C PRO A 609 -4.14 7.52 -16.79
N LEU A 610 -4.37 7.65 -18.10
CA LEU A 610 -5.21 6.73 -18.89
C LEU A 610 -4.35 5.73 -19.66
N VAL A 611 -4.75 4.47 -19.66
CA VAL A 611 -4.16 3.46 -20.54
C VAL A 611 -4.53 3.77 -21.97
N GLY A 612 -3.54 4.16 -22.79
CA GLY A 612 -3.74 4.68 -24.15
C GLY A 612 -3.94 6.21 -24.23
N GLY A 613 -3.81 6.92 -23.10
CA GLY A 613 -3.82 8.38 -23.00
C GLY A 613 -5.09 9.06 -23.55
N ALA A 614 -4.96 10.32 -23.99
CA ALA A 614 -6.05 11.09 -24.56
C ALA A 614 -6.72 10.40 -25.78
N GLY A 615 -5.96 9.59 -26.53
CA GLY A 615 -6.52 8.82 -27.64
C GLY A 615 -7.53 7.75 -27.19
N ALA A 616 -7.31 7.12 -26.02
CA ALA A 616 -8.28 6.19 -25.43
C ALA A 616 -9.54 6.94 -24.98
N PHE A 617 -9.39 8.10 -24.35
CA PHE A 617 -10.52 8.95 -23.97
C PHE A 617 -11.38 9.36 -25.18
N VAL A 618 -10.76 9.82 -26.27
CA VAL A 618 -11.49 10.13 -27.51
C VAL A 618 -12.28 8.94 -28.02
N ARG A 619 -11.65 7.76 -28.11
CA ARG A 619 -12.35 6.54 -28.58
C ARG A 619 -13.49 6.11 -27.66
N ALA A 620 -13.34 6.31 -26.35
CA ALA A 620 -14.37 5.97 -25.38
C ALA A 620 -15.55 6.95 -25.37
N THR A 621 -15.31 8.23 -25.70
CA THR A 621 -16.36 9.27 -25.69
C THR A 621 -16.93 9.58 -27.09
N SER A 622 -16.33 9.07 -28.20
CA SER A 622 -16.79 9.27 -29.56
C SER A 622 -17.81 8.19 -29.97
N GLY A 623 -18.98 8.55 -30.45
CA GLY A 623 -19.98 7.64 -30.99
C GLY A 623 -21.25 7.46 -30.15
N GLY A 624 -21.43 8.24 -29.10
CA GLY A 624 -22.49 8.08 -28.11
C GLY A 624 -23.91 8.58 -28.49
N ALA A 625 -24.29 8.57 -29.77
CA ALA A 625 -25.69 8.81 -30.14
C ALA A 625 -26.49 7.47 -30.14
N GLY A 626 -26.71 6.89 -28.95
CA GLY A 626 -27.54 5.67 -28.91
C GLY A 626 -27.42 4.81 -27.65
N VAL A 627 -26.49 5.08 -26.74
CA VAL A 627 -26.44 4.35 -25.47
C VAL A 627 -27.38 5.04 -24.47
N PRO A 628 -28.45 4.40 -23.99
CA PRO A 628 -29.29 4.97 -22.94
C PRO A 628 -28.45 5.25 -21.71
N ALA A 629 -28.62 6.41 -21.07
CA ALA A 629 -28.05 6.65 -19.76
C ALA A 629 -28.57 5.57 -18.80
N PRO A 630 -27.71 4.94 -17.96
CA PRO A 630 -28.20 4.07 -16.91
C PRO A 630 -29.22 4.85 -16.07
N ARG A 631 -30.34 4.21 -15.74
CA ARG A 631 -31.33 4.80 -14.83
C ARG A 631 -30.70 4.77 -13.44
N VAL A 632 -30.30 5.93 -12.95
CA VAL A 632 -29.96 6.09 -11.53
C VAL A 632 -31.23 5.78 -10.73
N LEU A 633 -31.21 4.72 -9.96
CA LEU A 633 -32.31 4.40 -9.06
C LEU A 633 -32.16 5.37 -7.87
N GLU A 634 -33.05 6.36 -7.81
CA GLU A 634 -33.13 7.23 -6.64
C GLU A 634 -33.39 6.35 -5.41
N GLY A 635 -32.45 6.34 -4.46
CA GLY A 635 -32.62 5.74 -3.14
C GLY A 635 -31.71 4.57 -2.74
N VAL A 636 -30.82 4.09 -3.62
CA VAL A 636 -29.77 3.15 -3.20
C VAL A 636 -28.48 3.95 -3.00
N GLY A 637 -28.29 4.47 -1.82
CA GLY A 637 -27.04 5.18 -1.46
C GLY A 637 -25.87 4.19 -1.38
N ALA A 638 -24.68 4.64 -1.78
CA ALA A 638 -23.46 3.94 -1.40
C ALA A 638 -23.41 3.77 0.13
N PRO A 639 -22.77 2.73 0.64
CA PRO A 639 -22.61 2.54 2.07
C PRO A 639 -22.01 3.81 2.69
N ARG A 640 -22.56 4.24 3.81
CA ARG A 640 -22.07 5.43 4.51
C ARG A 640 -20.66 5.18 5.01
N THR A 641 -19.70 6.00 4.59
CA THR A 641 -18.36 6.03 5.18
C THR A 641 -18.47 6.36 6.67
N VAL A 642 -17.96 5.48 7.51
CA VAL A 642 -17.82 5.75 8.95
C VAL A 642 -16.41 6.28 9.17
N ARG A 643 -16.27 7.43 9.84
CA ARG A 643 -14.95 7.91 10.28
C ARG A 643 -14.19 6.78 10.95
N HIS A 644 -13.02 6.45 10.44
CA HIS A 644 -12.11 5.59 11.16
C HIS A 644 -11.60 6.34 12.39
N VAL A 645 -12.15 6.01 13.53
CA VAL A 645 -11.42 6.12 14.79
C VAL A 645 -10.35 5.03 14.73
N PRO A 646 -9.06 5.32 15.06
CA PRO A 646 -8.04 4.27 15.16
C PRO A 646 -8.63 3.10 15.94
N ALA A 647 -8.51 1.89 15.40
CA ALA A 647 -9.12 0.72 15.99
C ALA A 647 -8.65 0.56 17.44
N SER A 648 -9.57 0.72 18.37
CA SER A 648 -9.40 0.40 19.80
C SER A 648 -9.31 -1.11 19.99
#